data_8cece29fcaa2550d3c450106ad0d9919
#
_entry.id   8cece29fcaa2550d3c450106ad0d9919
#
_cell.length_a   1.000
_cell.length_b   1.000
_cell.length_c   1.000
_cell.angle_alpha   90.00
_cell.angle_beta   90.00
_cell.angle_gamma   90.00
#
_symmetry.space_group_name_H-M   'P 1'
#
loop_
_entity.id
_entity.type
_entity.pdbx_description
1 polymer ?
#
loop_
_entity_poly.entity_id
_entity_poly.type
_entity_poly.pdbx_seq_one_letter_code
_entity_poly.pdbx_strand_id
1 'polypeptide(L)'
;QLTGEMKKSFMEYAMSVIVARALPDAKDGLKPVQRRIIHGMNELGCYSDKPYKKSARIVGEVMGKYHPHGDSSIYEALVRMAQDFSYRYMLVDGHGNFGSIDGDGAAAMRYTESRMSKIAMEMVRDINKDTVDFVPNYDGEEKEPNVLPSRIPNLLINGSTGIAVGMATNIPSHNLGEVIDAILAVSKNPDITITELMDHYIPGPDFPTGAYILGRGAIKKAYETGNGLIVMRAKTDIEDIGSNKKAIIVTELPYMVNKARLIEKIAAHVKEKNIDGITELRDESDREGIRIVIELRRDVQPEVILNQLYKLTALQTTFGVNNIALVNGEPKTLSLKEMINVYLEHQEDVIRRRTLFDLKKAEDRAHILDGLKRAIDQIDAIINLIRSSRTTDIIQQRLMDEFDMSERQAKAIREMQLQRLAGLEREKIENELNALLETIADLKDILANKERIIAIIDQELLEIKAKYGDKRRTEIIQGSFDIEDEDLIPEEDVVISLTNNGYVKRMPIDTYKAQNRGGKGIKGMSTNNDDVVDSLMNMSTHDDLLIFTNFGKVYRMKGYNIPEFGRQAKGLPIINLLNMDKDEQVKTMISITPSEVDESHFLFFVTKDGLVKRTGLPEFENIRQSGKLALTLRDGDELVDVKLTNGKSEILLAAANGKAIRFDENDVRPMGRSASGVKGMNVDDSHIIGVTTNTEGQNILIITEKGYGKMSPLEEYRLSKRGGKGVKTVNITEKNGELVSIKAVEGNEDLMIITNEGIIIRLPMEQVKSAGRATQGVRLIKVSEGASVSSITVVDKESEEETTEE
;
A
#
# COMPACT_ATOMS: atom_id res chain seq x y z
N GLN A 1 10.67 -49.55 -21.08
CA GLN A 1 11.89 -48.77 -21.37
C GLN A 1 11.59 -47.31 -21.80
N LEU A 2 10.76 -47.06 -22.83
CA LEU A 2 10.46 -45.71 -23.32
C LEU A 2 9.87 -44.78 -22.28
N THR A 3 8.89 -45.28 -21.50
CA THR A 3 8.25 -44.48 -20.42
C THR A 3 9.22 -44.08 -19.30
N GLY A 4 10.16 -44.97 -18.97
CA GLY A 4 11.19 -44.68 -17.96
C GLY A 4 12.21 -43.63 -18.45
N GLU A 5 12.62 -43.77 -19.72
CA GLU A 5 13.53 -42.80 -20.34
C GLU A 5 12.87 -41.41 -20.49
N MET A 6 11.60 -41.34 -20.89
CA MET A 6 10.84 -40.09 -20.97
C MET A 6 10.69 -39.42 -19.59
N LYS A 7 10.40 -40.19 -18.54
CA LYS A 7 10.30 -39.65 -17.16
C LYS A 7 11.64 -39.08 -16.70
N LYS A 8 12.74 -39.77 -16.93
CA LYS A 8 14.09 -39.33 -16.55
C LYS A 8 14.46 -38.04 -17.30
N SER A 9 14.30 -38.05 -18.63
CA SER A 9 14.61 -36.88 -19.46
C SER A 9 13.75 -35.66 -19.11
N PHE A 10 12.47 -35.87 -18.80
CA PHE A 10 11.57 -34.81 -18.38
C PHE A 10 11.99 -34.23 -17.00
N MET A 11 12.36 -35.08 -16.05
CA MET A 11 12.85 -34.63 -14.73
C MET A 11 14.16 -33.82 -14.85
N GLU A 12 15.10 -34.31 -15.68
CA GLU A 12 16.36 -33.58 -15.92
C GLU A 12 16.10 -32.21 -16.57
N TYR A 13 15.20 -32.15 -17.54
CA TYR A 13 14.77 -30.89 -18.14
C TYR A 13 14.08 -29.96 -17.14
N ALA A 14 13.11 -30.47 -16.37
CA ALA A 14 12.39 -29.71 -15.38
C ALA A 14 13.34 -29.12 -14.32
N MET A 15 14.26 -29.92 -13.80
CA MET A 15 15.26 -29.44 -12.84
C MET A 15 16.17 -28.37 -13.44
N SER A 16 16.60 -28.55 -14.67
CA SER A 16 17.42 -27.53 -15.37
C SER A 16 16.68 -26.21 -15.53
N VAL A 17 15.40 -26.25 -15.92
CA VAL A 17 14.57 -25.03 -16.05
C VAL A 17 14.34 -24.35 -14.71
N ILE A 18 14.12 -25.12 -13.65
CA ILE A 18 13.88 -24.59 -12.30
C ILE A 18 15.16 -23.92 -11.75
N VAL A 19 16.27 -24.64 -11.73
CA VAL A 19 17.51 -24.22 -11.06
C VAL A 19 18.38 -23.31 -11.92
N ALA A 20 18.42 -23.52 -13.22
CA ALA A 20 19.38 -22.88 -14.11
C ALA A 20 18.76 -21.92 -15.14
N ARG A 21 17.49 -21.60 -15.06
CA ARG A 21 16.85 -20.71 -16.06
C ARG A 21 15.81 -19.74 -15.52
N ALA A 22 14.76 -20.21 -14.83
CA ALA A 22 13.55 -19.44 -14.61
C ALA A 22 13.51 -18.72 -13.25
N LEU A 23 14.13 -19.29 -12.22
CA LEU A 23 14.05 -18.76 -10.86
C LEU A 23 15.27 -17.94 -10.50
N PRO A 24 15.08 -16.81 -9.77
CA PRO A 24 16.18 -16.03 -9.22
C PRO A 24 16.77 -16.73 -8.00
N ASP A 25 18.05 -16.49 -7.72
CA ASP A 25 18.66 -16.81 -6.42
C ASP A 25 18.23 -15.76 -5.39
N ALA A 26 17.85 -16.20 -4.20
CA ALA A 26 17.39 -15.32 -3.13
C ALA A 26 18.49 -14.39 -2.61
N LYS A 27 19.77 -14.73 -2.79
CA LYS A 27 20.91 -13.94 -2.33
C LYS A 27 21.14 -12.68 -3.15
N ASP A 28 21.13 -12.78 -4.48
CA ASP A 28 21.40 -11.67 -5.40
C ASP A 28 20.21 -11.24 -6.26
N GLY A 29 19.09 -11.97 -6.18
CA GLY A 29 17.87 -11.66 -6.93
C GLY A 29 17.98 -11.81 -8.44
N LEU A 30 18.98 -12.54 -8.93
CA LEU A 30 19.24 -12.68 -10.35
C LEU A 30 18.98 -14.09 -10.85
N LYS A 31 18.42 -14.16 -12.05
CA LYS A 31 18.43 -15.38 -12.86
C LYS A 31 19.84 -15.62 -13.45
N PRO A 32 20.18 -16.85 -13.83
CA PRO A 32 21.50 -17.13 -14.41
C PRO A 32 21.88 -16.23 -15.60
N VAL A 33 20.97 -15.98 -16.53
CA VAL A 33 21.23 -15.10 -17.69
C VAL A 33 21.55 -13.67 -17.25
N GLN A 34 20.84 -13.13 -16.30
CA GLN A 34 21.07 -11.78 -15.79
C GLN A 34 22.41 -11.66 -15.07
N ARG A 35 22.75 -12.65 -14.25
CA ARG A 35 24.04 -12.72 -13.55
C ARG A 35 25.19 -12.79 -14.53
N ARG A 36 25.06 -13.60 -15.57
CA ARG A 36 26.06 -13.73 -16.62
C ARG A 36 26.25 -12.45 -17.43
N ILE A 37 25.17 -11.71 -17.68
CA ILE A 37 25.26 -10.40 -18.35
C ILE A 37 26.03 -9.40 -17.49
N ILE A 38 25.73 -9.29 -16.21
CA ILE A 38 26.43 -8.37 -15.30
C ILE A 38 27.88 -8.79 -15.13
N HIS A 39 28.14 -10.08 -14.96
CA HIS A 39 29.48 -10.61 -14.89
C HIS A 39 30.28 -10.36 -16.18
N GLY A 40 29.69 -10.59 -17.33
CA GLY A 40 30.34 -10.30 -18.64
C GLY A 40 30.62 -8.82 -18.82
N MET A 41 29.74 -7.93 -18.40
CA MET A 41 30.00 -6.49 -18.40
C MET A 41 31.18 -6.14 -17.47
N ASN A 42 31.24 -6.75 -16.30
CA ASN A 42 32.36 -6.56 -15.37
C ASN A 42 33.69 -6.99 -15.97
N GLU A 43 33.73 -8.16 -16.60
CA GLU A 43 34.95 -8.67 -17.27
C GLU A 43 35.38 -7.80 -18.46
N LEU A 44 34.44 -7.22 -19.20
CA LEU A 44 34.73 -6.27 -20.28
C LEU A 44 35.11 -4.87 -19.80
N GLY A 45 35.10 -4.61 -18.49
CA GLY A 45 35.28 -3.27 -17.94
C GLY A 45 34.21 -2.26 -18.36
N CYS A 46 32.99 -2.73 -18.60
CA CYS A 46 31.87 -1.93 -19.06
C CYS A 46 31.16 -1.24 -17.87
N TYR A 47 31.90 -0.35 -17.20
CA TYR A 47 31.46 0.32 -15.96
C TYR A 47 30.66 1.59 -16.24
N SER A 48 29.94 2.08 -15.23
CA SER A 48 29.08 3.25 -15.32
C SER A 48 29.82 4.56 -15.66
N ASP A 49 31.10 4.64 -15.38
CA ASP A 49 32.02 5.79 -15.65
C ASP A 49 32.83 5.63 -16.94
N LYS A 50 32.63 4.55 -17.66
CA LYS A 50 33.33 4.24 -18.92
C LYS A 50 32.40 4.47 -20.12
N PRO A 51 32.96 4.61 -21.33
CA PRO A 51 32.15 4.72 -22.55
C PRO A 51 31.22 3.50 -22.73
N TYR A 52 30.07 3.73 -23.34
CA TYR A 52 29.17 2.65 -23.75
C TYR A 52 29.85 1.68 -24.72
N LYS A 53 29.47 0.45 -24.67
CA LYS A 53 29.84 -0.58 -25.66
C LYS A 53 28.62 -1.01 -26.45
N LYS A 54 28.79 -1.44 -27.68
CA LYS A 54 27.71 -2.05 -28.47
C LYS A 54 27.09 -3.21 -27.69
N SER A 55 25.76 -3.23 -27.61
CA SER A 55 25.05 -4.33 -26.95
C SER A 55 25.40 -5.69 -27.56
N ALA A 56 25.64 -5.75 -28.87
CA ALA A 56 26.09 -6.96 -29.56
C ALA A 56 27.41 -7.51 -28.99
N ARG A 57 28.33 -6.65 -28.57
CA ARG A 57 29.62 -7.07 -27.98
C ARG A 57 29.40 -7.73 -26.62
N ILE A 58 28.53 -7.17 -25.82
CA ILE A 58 28.20 -7.73 -24.49
C ILE A 58 27.50 -9.07 -24.66
N VAL A 59 26.50 -9.14 -25.53
CA VAL A 59 25.77 -10.38 -25.84
C VAL A 59 26.70 -11.46 -26.37
N GLY A 60 27.60 -11.11 -27.27
CA GLY A 60 28.61 -12.05 -27.83
C GLY A 60 29.54 -12.60 -26.75
N GLU A 61 30.03 -11.76 -25.84
CA GLU A 61 30.86 -12.17 -24.71
C GLU A 61 30.15 -13.17 -23.79
N VAL A 62 28.92 -12.84 -23.43
CA VAL A 62 28.10 -13.67 -22.53
C VAL A 62 27.77 -15.01 -23.21
N MET A 63 27.34 -14.98 -24.46
CA MET A 63 26.99 -16.18 -25.22
C MET A 63 28.19 -17.10 -25.42
N GLY A 64 29.32 -16.52 -25.74
CA GLY A 64 30.52 -17.32 -26.02
C GLY A 64 31.13 -17.96 -24.79
N LYS A 65 31.13 -17.25 -23.66
CA LYS A 65 31.82 -17.71 -22.46
C LYS A 65 30.94 -18.36 -21.39
N TYR A 66 29.70 -17.91 -21.25
CA TYR A 66 28.92 -18.26 -20.04
C TYR A 66 27.55 -18.84 -20.33
N HIS A 67 26.82 -18.34 -21.33
CA HIS A 67 25.42 -18.68 -21.56
C HIS A 67 25.21 -19.32 -22.95
N PRO A 68 25.23 -20.67 -23.03
CA PRO A 68 25.18 -21.39 -24.31
C PRO A 68 23.76 -21.50 -24.89
N HIS A 69 23.12 -20.36 -25.11
CA HIS A 69 21.75 -20.24 -25.63
C HIS A 69 21.68 -19.17 -26.73
N GLY A 70 20.51 -18.96 -27.32
CA GLY A 70 20.33 -17.98 -28.38
C GLY A 70 20.63 -16.53 -27.95
N ASP A 71 21.21 -15.77 -28.85
CA ASP A 71 21.56 -14.37 -28.65
C ASP A 71 20.34 -13.48 -28.34
N SER A 72 19.18 -13.80 -28.94
CA SER A 72 17.92 -13.08 -28.69
C SER A 72 17.51 -13.11 -27.23
N SER A 73 17.62 -14.25 -26.57
CA SER A 73 17.25 -14.40 -25.16
C SER A 73 18.15 -13.59 -24.23
N ILE A 74 19.43 -13.54 -24.57
CA ILE A 74 20.43 -12.74 -23.81
C ILE A 74 20.14 -11.25 -24.01
N TYR A 75 19.92 -10.81 -25.24
CA TYR A 75 19.65 -9.43 -25.56
C TYR A 75 18.33 -8.94 -24.93
N GLU A 76 17.26 -9.73 -24.99
CA GLU A 76 15.99 -9.40 -24.35
C GLU A 76 16.14 -9.24 -22.83
N ALA A 77 16.92 -10.09 -22.17
CA ALA A 77 17.20 -9.95 -20.75
C ALA A 77 17.98 -8.66 -20.44
N LEU A 78 19.00 -8.35 -21.26
CA LEU A 78 19.76 -7.09 -21.15
C LEU A 78 18.87 -5.87 -21.34
N VAL A 79 18.00 -5.88 -22.35
CA VAL A 79 17.06 -4.79 -22.66
C VAL A 79 16.11 -4.55 -21.50
N ARG A 80 15.52 -5.59 -20.92
CA ARG A 80 14.63 -5.45 -19.77
C ARG A 80 15.28 -4.78 -18.57
N MET A 81 16.54 -5.10 -18.30
CA MET A 81 17.29 -4.46 -17.20
C MET A 81 17.61 -2.98 -17.45
N ALA A 82 17.45 -2.49 -18.69
CA ALA A 82 17.62 -1.08 -19.07
C ALA A 82 16.30 -0.31 -19.23
N GLN A 83 15.15 -0.96 -19.05
CA GLN A 83 13.84 -0.33 -19.19
C GLN A 83 13.35 0.23 -17.84
N ASP A 84 13.07 1.52 -17.78
CA ASP A 84 12.61 2.22 -16.58
C ASP A 84 11.17 1.86 -16.17
N PHE A 85 10.37 1.31 -17.10
CA PHE A 85 9.03 0.82 -16.86
C PHE A 85 8.99 -0.68 -16.49
N SER A 86 10.12 -1.39 -16.58
CA SER A 86 10.26 -2.80 -16.22
C SER A 86 10.98 -3.00 -14.90
N TYR A 87 12.00 -2.19 -14.63
CA TYR A 87 12.84 -2.25 -13.44
C TYR A 87 12.69 -1.02 -12.58
N ARG A 88 12.44 -1.21 -11.31
CA ARG A 88 12.38 -0.09 -10.36
C ARG A 88 13.73 0.60 -10.19
N TYR A 89 14.80 -0.18 -10.22
CA TYR A 89 16.20 0.27 -10.26
C TYR A 89 16.92 -0.45 -11.40
N MET A 90 17.12 0.23 -12.49
CA MET A 90 17.74 -0.34 -13.68
C MET A 90 19.19 -0.77 -13.39
N LEU A 91 19.57 -1.98 -13.81
CA LEU A 91 20.91 -2.51 -13.67
C LEU A 91 21.77 -2.25 -14.91
N VAL A 92 21.15 -1.91 -16.02
CA VAL A 92 21.81 -1.56 -17.29
C VAL A 92 21.50 -0.12 -17.63
N ASP A 93 22.54 0.63 -17.97
CA ASP A 93 22.44 1.98 -18.54
C ASP A 93 22.50 1.85 -20.07
N GLY A 94 21.36 2.04 -20.71
CA GLY A 94 21.18 1.89 -22.15
C GLY A 94 21.22 3.22 -22.90
N HIS A 95 21.81 3.19 -24.10
CA HIS A 95 21.81 4.32 -25.02
C HIS A 95 21.25 3.88 -26.38
N GLY A 96 20.18 4.54 -26.82
CA GLY A 96 19.44 4.19 -28.03
C GLY A 96 17.99 3.80 -27.72
N ASN A 97 17.36 3.09 -28.64
CA ASN A 97 15.98 2.61 -28.48
C ASN A 97 15.94 1.24 -27.77
N PHE A 98 15.49 1.23 -26.52
CA PHE A 98 15.30 0.04 -25.68
C PHE A 98 13.82 -0.36 -25.51
N GLY A 99 12.96 0.06 -26.45
CA GLY A 99 11.53 -0.20 -26.38
C GLY A 99 10.75 0.87 -25.62
N SER A 100 9.45 0.67 -25.52
CA SER A 100 8.53 1.59 -24.85
C SER A 100 7.43 0.85 -24.08
N ILE A 101 6.70 1.59 -23.27
CA ILE A 101 5.52 1.08 -22.54
C ILE A 101 4.35 0.73 -23.48
N ASP A 102 4.41 1.14 -24.73
CA ASP A 102 3.45 0.75 -25.78
C ASP A 102 3.70 -0.65 -26.37
N GLY A 103 4.75 -1.31 -25.89
CA GLY A 103 5.13 -2.64 -26.34
C GLY A 103 6.02 -2.65 -27.57
N ASP A 104 6.56 -1.50 -27.98
CA ASP A 104 7.58 -1.44 -29.02
C ASP A 104 8.82 -2.18 -28.58
N GLY A 105 9.38 -2.99 -29.45
CA GLY A 105 10.63 -3.69 -29.22
C GLY A 105 11.83 -2.77 -29.25
N ALA A 106 12.94 -3.21 -28.64
CA ALA A 106 14.21 -2.52 -28.76
C ALA A 106 14.74 -2.61 -30.20
N ALA A 107 15.56 -1.63 -30.59
CA ALA A 107 16.35 -1.73 -31.81
C ALA A 107 17.29 -2.93 -31.76
N ALA A 108 17.72 -3.44 -32.91
CA ALA A 108 18.67 -4.55 -32.97
C ALA A 108 19.96 -4.25 -32.18
N MET A 109 20.54 -5.26 -31.57
CA MET A 109 21.71 -5.13 -30.69
C MET A 109 22.94 -4.48 -31.32
N ARG A 110 23.00 -4.46 -32.66
CA ARG A 110 24.08 -3.76 -33.39
C ARG A 110 23.98 -2.24 -33.36
N TYR A 111 22.78 -1.71 -33.04
CA TYR A 111 22.50 -0.27 -32.97
C TYR A 111 22.55 0.28 -31.56
N THR A 112 22.10 -0.50 -30.56
CA THR A 112 22.05 -0.06 -29.17
C THR A 112 23.40 -0.18 -28.49
N GLU A 113 23.62 0.64 -27.47
CA GLU A 113 24.82 0.64 -26.64
C GLU A 113 24.45 0.50 -25.18
N SER A 114 25.30 -0.18 -24.42
CA SER A 114 25.00 -0.49 -23.02
C SER A 114 26.25 -0.42 -22.15
N ARG A 115 26.02 -0.20 -20.86
CA ARG A 115 27.00 -0.32 -19.79
C ARG A 115 26.30 -0.61 -18.47
N MET A 116 27.02 -0.98 -17.43
CA MET A 116 26.43 -1.10 -16.11
C MET A 116 25.93 0.26 -15.63
N SER A 117 24.77 0.27 -14.98
CA SER A 117 24.29 1.43 -14.24
C SER A 117 25.14 1.67 -12.98
N LYS A 118 25.01 2.84 -12.38
CA LYS A 118 25.73 3.15 -11.12
C LYS A 118 25.39 2.18 -10.01
N ILE A 119 24.11 1.83 -9.87
CA ILE A 119 23.66 0.90 -8.83
C ILE A 119 24.11 -0.55 -9.11
N ALA A 120 24.25 -0.95 -10.38
CA ALA A 120 24.76 -2.26 -10.75
C ALA A 120 26.22 -2.48 -10.33
N MET A 121 26.98 -1.41 -10.18
CA MET A 121 28.36 -1.49 -9.66
C MET A 121 28.40 -2.05 -8.22
N GLU A 122 27.36 -1.81 -7.45
CA GLU A 122 27.21 -2.37 -6.10
C GLU A 122 26.92 -3.88 -6.10
N MET A 123 26.40 -4.44 -7.20
CA MET A 123 26.21 -5.88 -7.36
C MET A 123 27.53 -6.65 -7.44
N VAL A 124 28.54 -6.06 -8.04
CA VAL A 124 29.86 -6.66 -8.27
C VAL A 124 30.96 -6.13 -7.34
N ARG A 125 30.59 -5.25 -6.42
CA ARG A 125 31.54 -4.70 -5.44
C ARG A 125 32.18 -5.81 -4.63
N ASP A 126 33.50 -5.76 -4.49
CA ASP A 126 34.33 -6.74 -3.78
C ASP A 126 34.30 -8.17 -4.36
N ILE A 127 33.86 -8.36 -5.59
CA ILE A 127 33.85 -9.69 -6.23
C ILE A 127 35.28 -10.29 -6.35
N ASN A 128 36.28 -9.44 -6.44
CA ASN A 128 37.70 -9.85 -6.55
C ASN A 128 38.35 -10.17 -5.20
N LYS A 129 37.60 -10.12 -4.11
CA LYS A 129 38.09 -10.39 -2.75
C LYS A 129 37.62 -11.74 -2.19
N ASP A 130 37.42 -12.71 -3.06
CA ASP A 130 37.01 -14.06 -2.71
C ASP A 130 35.68 -14.09 -1.88
N THR A 131 34.80 -13.15 -2.17
CA THR A 131 33.55 -12.95 -1.44
C THR A 131 32.45 -13.94 -1.85
N VAL A 132 32.55 -14.54 -3.03
CA VAL A 132 31.60 -15.49 -3.61
C VAL A 132 32.36 -16.63 -4.27
N ASP A 133 31.70 -17.79 -4.38
CA ASP A 133 32.24 -18.95 -5.07
C ASP A 133 32.15 -18.81 -6.58
N PHE A 134 33.22 -19.21 -7.27
CA PHE A 134 33.27 -19.32 -8.71
C PHE A 134 33.21 -20.78 -9.13
N VAL A 135 32.37 -21.09 -10.10
CA VAL A 135 32.19 -22.43 -10.64
C VAL A 135 32.62 -22.46 -12.10
N PRO A 136 33.03 -23.63 -12.65
CA PRO A 136 33.31 -23.76 -14.07
C PRO A 136 32.09 -23.41 -14.91
N ASN A 137 32.31 -22.79 -16.08
CA ASN A 137 31.25 -22.57 -17.07
C ASN A 137 30.88 -23.90 -17.79
N TYR A 138 30.04 -23.82 -18.82
CA TYR A 138 29.52 -24.99 -19.53
C TYR A 138 30.58 -25.88 -20.22
N ASP A 139 31.73 -25.32 -20.62
CA ASP A 139 32.82 -26.06 -21.27
C ASP A 139 34.05 -26.25 -20.37
N GLY A 140 34.04 -25.70 -19.16
CA GLY A 140 35.12 -25.80 -18.19
C GLY A 140 36.33 -24.89 -18.45
N GLU A 141 36.34 -24.07 -19.51
CA GLU A 141 37.45 -23.19 -19.87
C GLU A 141 37.45 -21.88 -19.07
N GLU A 142 36.29 -21.41 -18.67
CA GLU A 142 36.13 -20.16 -17.90
C GLU A 142 35.45 -20.45 -16.55
N LYS A 143 35.55 -19.50 -15.65
CA LYS A 143 34.81 -19.53 -14.37
C LYS A 143 33.81 -18.40 -14.29
N GLU A 144 32.68 -18.69 -13.73
CA GLU A 144 31.60 -17.72 -13.47
C GLU A 144 31.21 -17.73 -12.00
N PRO A 145 30.72 -16.59 -11.44
CA PRO A 145 30.27 -16.54 -10.06
C PRO A 145 28.95 -17.33 -9.90
N ASN A 146 28.87 -18.10 -8.84
CA ASN A 146 27.64 -18.80 -8.48
C ASN A 146 26.52 -17.84 -8.08
N VAL A 147 26.89 -16.79 -7.32
CA VAL A 147 26.07 -15.63 -6.98
C VAL A 147 26.94 -14.39 -7.01
N LEU A 148 26.37 -13.21 -7.14
CA LEU A 148 27.10 -11.96 -6.98
C LEU A 148 27.14 -11.54 -5.51
N PRO A 149 28.15 -10.75 -5.08
CA PRO A 149 28.20 -10.20 -3.72
C PRO A 149 26.95 -9.36 -3.40
N SER A 150 26.39 -8.68 -4.37
CA SER A 150 25.12 -7.93 -4.31
C SER A 150 24.97 -7.11 -3.03
N ARG A 151 25.66 -5.97 -2.97
CA ARG A 151 25.59 -5.08 -1.79
C ARG A 151 24.27 -4.35 -1.69
N ILE A 152 23.39 -4.52 -2.67
CA ILE A 152 21.99 -4.06 -2.68
C ILE A 152 21.05 -5.26 -2.55
N PRO A 153 19.89 -5.09 -1.89
CA PRO A 153 18.89 -6.14 -1.75
C PRO A 153 18.07 -6.31 -3.04
N ASN A 154 18.71 -6.78 -4.10
CA ASN A 154 18.17 -6.74 -5.47
C ASN A 154 16.86 -7.54 -5.63
N LEU A 155 16.71 -8.68 -4.95
CA LEU A 155 15.48 -9.46 -5.05
C LEU A 155 14.24 -8.63 -4.65
N LEU A 156 14.35 -7.86 -3.58
CA LEU A 156 13.27 -7.03 -3.08
C LEU A 156 13.10 -5.74 -3.87
N ILE A 157 14.18 -5.05 -4.23
CA ILE A 157 14.06 -3.75 -4.90
C ILE A 157 13.63 -3.84 -6.36
N ASN A 158 13.97 -4.90 -7.08
CA ASN A 158 13.60 -5.11 -8.47
C ASN A 158 12.58 -6.24 -8.69
N GLY A 159 12.42 -7.13 -7.71
CA GLY A 159 11.58 -8.29 -7.89
C GLY A 159 12.09 -9.25 -8.96
N SER A 160 11.27 -10.19 -9.36
CA SER A 160 11.55 -11.14 -10.45
C SER A 160 10.27 -11.79 -10.95
N THR A 161 10.22 -12.14 -12.21
CA THR A 161 9.12 -12.88 -12.85
C THR A 161 9.68 -14.02 -13.66
N GLY A 162 9.17 -15.24 -13.49
CA GLY A 162 9.63 -16.40 -14.25
C GLY A 162 8.67 -17.56 -14.21
N ILE A 163 8.62 -18.32 -15.30
CA ILE A 163 7.79 -19.52 -15.44
C ILE A 163 8.73 -20.70 -15.56
N ALA A 164 8.70 -21.60 -14.58
CA ALA A 164 9.43 -22.85 -14.56
C ALA A 164 8.49 -24.04 -14.85
N VAL A 165 8.98 -25.24 -14.76
CA VAL A 165 8.16 -26.44 -14.87
C VAL A 165 7.51 -26.74 -13.52
N GLY A 166 6.19 -26.74 -13.48
CA GLY A 166 5.42 -27.02 -12.25
C GLY A 166 5.37 -25.89 -11.22
N MET A 167 6.04 -24.77 -11.46
CA MET A 167 6.00 -23.60 -10.58
C MET A 167 6.29 -22.31 -11.35
N ALA A 168 5.89 -21.20 -10.79
CA ALA A 168 6.19 -19.86 -11.32
C ALA A 168 6.56 -18.93 -10.17
N THR A 169 7.37 -17.92 -10.43
CA THR A 169 7.68 -16.86 -9.49
C THR A 169 7.19 -15.53 -10.01
N ASN A 170 6.69 -14.69 -9.11
CA ASN A 170 6.27 -13.33 -9.41
C ASN A 170 6.46 -12.48 -8.16
N ILE A 171 7.62 -11.87 -8.04
CA ILE A 171 8.05 -11.10 -6.87
C ILE A 171 7.96 -9.62 -7.22
N PRO A 172 7.19 -8.81 -6.46
CA PRO A 172 7.05 -7.39 -6.73
C PRO A 172 8.32 -6.61 -6.34
N SER A 173 8.53 -5.48 -7.02
CA SER A 173 9.57 -4.52 -6.67
C SER A 173 9.20 -3.66 -5.45
N HIS A 174 10.21 -3.07 -4.80
CA HIS A 174 10.05 -2.23 -3.61
C HIS A 174 10.96 -1.00 -3.67
N ASN A 175 10.66 -0.02 -2.82
CA ASN A 175 11.49 1.15 -2.64
C ASN A 175 12.79 0.80 -1.89
N LEU A 176 13.93 1.24 -2.40
CA LEU A 176 15.25 0.91 -1.81
C LEU A 176 15.38 1.40 -0.37
N GLY A 177 14.99 2.62 -0.09
CA GLY A 177 15.07 3.19 1.26
C GLY A 177 14.22 2.42 2.27
N GLU A 178 13.01 2.06 1.89
CA GLU A 178 12.10 1.27 2.73
C GLU A 178 12.62 -0.15 2.97
N VAL A 179 13.17 -0.80 1.94
CA VAL A 179 13.78 -2.14 2.08
C VAL A 179 14.98 -2.10 3.01
N ILE A 180 15.86 -1.11 2.86
CA ILE A 180 17.02 -0.95 3.74
C ILE A 180 16.58 -0.70 5.18
N ASP A 181 15.60 0.16 5.41
CA ASP A 181 15.05 0.41 6.75
C ASP A 181 14.44 -0.86 7.37
N ALA A 182 13.75 -1.67 6.57
CA ALA A 182 13.22 -2.95 7.02
C ALA A 182 14.34 -3.96 7.36
N ILE A 183 15.39 -4.04 6.55
CA ILE A 183 16.55 -4.90 6.81
C ILE A 183 17.24 -4.48 8.11
N LEU A 184 17.44 -3.19 8.34
CA LEU A 184 18.03 -2.68 9.58
C LEU A 184 17.15 -2.97 10.79
N ALA A 185 15.83 -2.87 10.65
CA ALA A 185 14.89 -3.20 11.71
C ALA A 185 14.93 -4.69 12.09
N VAL A 186 14.96 -5.58 11.10
CA VAL A 186 15.10 -7.03 11.32
C VAL A 186 16.45 -7.38 11.93
N SER A 187 17.52 -6.73 11.49
CA SER A 187 18.87 -6.93 12.03
C SER A 187 18.94 -6.60 13.52
N LYS A 188 18.27 -5.52 13.95
CA LYS A 188 18.23 -5.09 15.36
C LYS A 188 17.25 -5.88 16.21
N ASN A 189 16.12 -6.28 15.63
CA ASN A 189 15.08 -7.05 16.30
C ASN A 189 14.59 -8.20 15.40
N PRO A 190 15.20 -9.39 15.51
CA PRO A 190 14.81 -10.56 14.71
C PRO A 190 13.36 -11.02 14.92
N ASP A 191 12.74 -10.66 16.03
CA ASP A 191 11.37 -11.04 16.38
C ASP A 191 10.31 -10.01 15.92
N ILE A 192 10.71 -8.97 15.22
CA ILE A 192 9.80 -7.96 14.69
C ILE A 192 8.72 -8.60 13.83
N THR A 193 7.46 -8.18 14.01
CA THR A 193 6.32 -8.72 13.28
C THR A 193 6.21 -8.10 11.88
N ILE A 194 5.51 -8.78 10.98
CA ILE A 194 5.20 -8.24 9.64
C ILE A 194 4.37 -6.96 9.76
N THR A 195 3.43 -6.89 10.69
CA THR A 195 2.62 -5.70 10.93
C THR A 195 3.48 -4.50 11.31
N GLU A 196 4.41 -4.67 12.24
CA GLU A 196 5.36 -3.61 12.64
C GLU A 196 6.27 -3.17 11.49
N LEU A 197 6.74 -4.12 10.65
CA LEU A 197 7.51 -3.80 9.45
C LEU A 197 6.71 -2.97 8.45
N MET A 198 5.44 -3.30 8.23
CA MET A 198 4.56 -2.56 7.32
C MET A 198 4.20 -1.17 7.84
N ASP A 199 3.99 -1.03 9.15
CA ASP A 199 3.57 0.23 9.75
C ASP A 199 4.69 1.27 9.78
N HIS A 200 5.95 0.84 9.96
CA HIS A 200 7.06 1.75 10.23
C HIS A 200 8.14 1.79 9.15
N TYR A 201 8.27 0.76 8.31
CA TYR A 201 9.42 0.63 7.41
C TYR A 201 9.07 0.32 5.95
N ILE A 202 8.30 -0.73 5.68
CA ILE A 202 8.00 -1.21 4.34
C ILE A 202 6.49 -1.45 4.15
N PRO A 203 5.73 -0.40 3.83
CA PRO A 203 4.28 -0.49 3.77
C PRO A 203 3.74 -1.39 2.65
N GLY A 204 4.52 -1.59 1.59
CA GLY A 204 4.13 -2.42 0.47
C GLY A 204 5.07 -2.33 -0.72
N PRO A 205 4.75 -3.01 -1.81
CA PRO A 205 5.47 -2.91 -3.08
C PRO A 205 5.51 -1.49 -3.63
N ASP A 206 6.53 -1.21 -4.44
CA ASP A 206 6.72 0.05 -5.15
C ASP A 206 7.07 -0.25 -6.60
N PHE A 207 6.12 -0.09 -7.49
CA PHE A 207 6.28 -0.45 -8.90
C PHE A 207 6.97 0.66 -9.71
N PRO A 208 7.72 0.31 -10.76
CA PRO A 208 8.40 1.28 -11.62
C PRO A 208 7.44 2.31 -12.24
N THR A 209 6.23 1.88 -12.53
CA THR A 209 5.19 2.68 -13.20
C THR A 209 4.32 3.51 -12.25
N GLY A 210 4.55 3.43 -10.95
CA GLY A 210 3.75 4.14 -9.95
C GLY A 210 2.36 3.55 -9.76
N ALA A 211 1.32 4.33 -9.99
CA ALA A 211 -0.09 3.97 -9.80
C ALA A 211 -0.48 3.73 -8.34
N TYR A 212 -1.62 3.10 -8.11
CA TYR A 212 -2.14 2.78 -6.78
C TYR A 212 -2.13 1.29 -6.48
N ILE A 213 -1.93 0.94 -5.22
CA ILE A 213 -2.27 -0.37 -4.66
C ILE A 213 -3.49 -0.18 -3.77
N LEU A 214 -4.50 -1.05 -3.95
CA LEU A 214 -5.73 -1.03 -3.15
C LEU A 214 -5.63 -2.02 -2.01
N GLY A 215 -5.70 -1.51 -0.78
CA GLY A 215 -5.74 -2.31 0.44
C GLY A 215 -4.38 -2.78 0.94
N ARG A 216 -4.31 -3.04 2.24
CA ARG A 216 -3.10 -3.51 2.93
C ARG A 216 -3.12 -5.01 3.26
N GLY A 217 -4.31 -5.63 3.33
CA GLY A 217 -4.47 -7.02 3.74
C GLY A 217 -3.82 -8.00 2.78
N ALA A 218 -3.98 -7.78 1.47
CA ALA A 218 -3.31 -8.61 0.47
C ALA A 218 -1.79 -8.49 0.52
N ILE A 219 -1.27 -7.29 0.81
CA ILE A 219 0.16 -7.06 1.03
C ILE A 219 0.65 -7.82 2.27
N LYS A 220 -0.08 -7.71 3.38
CA LYS A 220 0.24 -8.43 4.64
C LYS A 220 0.29 -9.94 4.41
N LYS A 221 -0.73 -10.49 3.77
CA LYS A 221 -0.78 -11.91 3.41
C LYS A 221 0.42 -12.34 2.55
N ALA A 222 0.74 -11.55 1.51
CA ALA A 222 1.90 -11.81 0.67
C ALA A 222 3.22 -11.78 1.45
N TYR A 223 3.36 -10.86 2.39
CA TYR A 223 4.54 -10.75 3.24
C TYR A 223 4.67 -11.87 4.28
N GLU A 224 3.55 -12.36 4.79
CA GLU A 224 3.51 -13.47 5.75
C GLU A 224 3.69 -14.83 5.10
N THR A 225 3.05 -15.06 3.97
CA THR A 225 2.96 -16.39 3.35
C THR A 225 3.78 -16.56 2.08
N GLY A 226 4.24 -15.46 1.47
CA GLY A 226 4.87 -15.46 0.15
C GLY A 226 3.87 -15.51 -1.02
N ASN A 227 2.56 -15.53 -0.75
CA ASN A 227 1.51 -15.56 -1.77
C ASN A 227 0.43 -14.53 -1.44
N GLY A 228 -0.06 -13.85 -2.46
CA GLY A 228 -1.13 -12.87 -2.30
C GLY A 228 -1.58 -12.31 -3.64
N LEU A 229 -2.77 -11.72 -3.66
CA LEU A 229 -3.34 -11.07 -4.84
C LEU A 229 -3.49 -9.58 -4.58
N ILE A 230 -2.56 -8.77 -5.07
CA ILE A 230 -2.54 -7.32 -4.90
C ILE A 230 -3.33 -6.67 -6.05
N VAL A 231 -4.24 -5.77 -5.71
CA VAL A 231 -5.00 -5.01 -6.71
C VAL A 231 -4.27 -3.70 -7.01
N MET A 232 -3.96 -3.47 -8.28
CA MET A 232 -3.34 -2.24 -8.78
C MET A 232 -4.36 -1.45 -9.58
N ARG A 233 -4.33 -0.12 -9.42
CA ARG A 233 -5.21 0.81 -10.12
C ARG A 233 -4.42 1.97 -10.71
N ALA A 234 -4.75 2.35 -11.95
CA ALA A 234 -4.19 3.51 -12.62
C ALA A 234 -4.42 4.79 -11.82
N LYS A 235 -3.50 5.73 -11.92
CA LYS A 235 -3.67 7.09 -11.40
C LYS A 235 -4.42 7.93 -12.41
N THR A 236 -5.56 8.44 -11.99
CA THR A 236 -6.48 9.18 -12.85
C THR A 236 -6.89 10.50 -12.19
N ASP A 237 -7.21 11.48 -13.01
CA ASP A 237 -7.78 12.76 -12.59
C ASP A 237 -8.90 13.17 -13.55
N ILE A 238 -9.76 14.06 -13.10
CA ILE A 238 -10.87 14.58 -13.90
C ILE A 238 -10.63 16.06 -14.15
N GLU A 239 -10.45 16.44 -15.41
CA GLU A 239 -10.20 17.82 -15.85
C GLU A 239 -11.41 18.40 -16.58
N ASP A 240 -11.65 19.69 -16.39
CA ASP A 240 -12.59 20.47 -17.18
C ASP A 240 -11.95 20.91 -18.50
N ILE A 241 -12.56 20.53 -19.64
CA ILE A 241 -12.02 20.79 -21.00
C ILE A 241 -12.86 21.77 -21.80
N GLY A 242 -13.52 22.71 -21.13
CA GLY A 242 -14.37 23.74 -21.75
C GLY A 242 -15.83 23.63 -21.32
N SER A 243 -16.73 24.37 -21.91
CA SER A 243 -18.14 24.58 -21.53
C SER A 243 -18.85 23.32 -21.01
N ASN A 244 -18.72 23.02 -19.70
CA ASN A 244 -19.31 21.87 -18.99
C ASN A 244 -18.91 20.49 -19.52
N LYS A 245 -17.80 20.37 -20.26
CA LYS A 245 -17.26 19.10 -20.73
C LYS A 245 -16.09 18.67 -19.86
N LYS A 246 -16.06 17.39 -19.48
CA LYS A 246 -15.01 16.80 -18.63
C LYS A 246 -14.27 15.71 -19.36
N ALA A 247 -13.03 15.49 -18.96
CA ALA A 247 -12.20 14.39 -19.42
C ALA A 247 -11.58 13.65 -18.25
N ILE A 248 -11.45 12.34 -18.39
CA ILE A 248 -10.64 11.51 -17.51
C ILE A 248 -9.22 11.51 -18.07
N ILE A 249 -8.27 11.89 -17.23
CA ILE A 249 -6.85 11.93 -17.57
C ILE A 249 -6.14 10.81 -16.81
N VAL A 250 -5.50 9.90 -17.53
CA VAL A 250 -4.71 8.81 -16.95
C VAL A 250 -3.23 9.20 -17.03
N THR A 251 -2.58 9.29 -15.88
CA THR A 251 -1.18 9.72 -15.77
C THR A 251 -0.22 8.61 -15.38
N GLU A 252 -0.70 7.58 -14.71
CA GLU A 252 0.10 6.41 -14.35
C GLU A 252 -0.71 5.13 -14.59
N LEU A 253 -0.06 4.09 -15.05
CA LEU A 253 -0.66 2.79 -15.35
C LEU A 253 -0.20 1.74 -14.34
N PRO A 254 -1.02 0.71 -14.09
CA PRO A 254 -0.59 -0.45 -13.32
C PRO A 254 0.64 -1.11 -13.95
N TYR A 255 1.48 -1.70 -13.12
CA TYR A 255 2.69 -2.38 -13.58
C TYR A 255 2.37 -3.49 -14.59
N MET A 256 3.19 -3.60 -15.63
CA MET A 256 3.09 -4.55 -16.75
C MET A 256 1.89 -4.33 -17.69
N VAL A 257 1.19 -3.22 -17.59
CA VAL A 257 0.12 -2.84 -18.53
C VAL A 257 0.71 -2.17 -19.77
N ASN A 258 0.37 -2.70 -20.94
CA ASN A 258 0.72 -2.10 -22.22
C ASN A 258 -0.26 -0.96 -22.54
N LYS A 259 0.26 0.26 -22.67
CA LYS A 259 -0.56 1.47 -22.87
C LYS A 259 -1.35 1.43 -24.19
N ALA A 260 -0.73 1.04 -25.28
CA ALA A 260 -1.38 0.98 -26.59
C ALA A 260 -2.54 -0.03 -26.61
N ARG A 261 -2.32 -1.24 -26.07
CA ARG A 261 -3.36 -2.26 -25.93
C ARG A 261 -4.50 -1.83 -25.01
N LEU A 262 -4.18 -1.10 -23.94
CA LEU A 262 -5.20 -0.55 -23.06
C LEU A 262 -6.11 0.44 -23.81
N ILE A 263 -5.53 1.35 -24.57
CA ILE A 263 -6.28 2.34 -25.38
C ILE A 263 -7.14 1.63 -26.43
N GLU A 264 -6.61 0.64 -27.12
CA GLU A 264 -7.36 -0.19 -28.08
C GLU A 264 -8.53 -0.91 -27.39
N LYS A 265 -8.32 -1.45 -26.19
CA LYS A 265 -9.36 -2.14 -25.42
C LYS A 265 -10.48 -1.20 -24.97
N ILE A 266 -10.12 0.02 -24.53
CA ILE A 266 -11.11 1.07 -24.21
C ILE A 266 -11.91 1.44 -25.45
N ALA A 267 -11.26 1.67 -26.58
CA ALA A 267 -11.91 1.97 -27.85
C ALA A 267 -12.87 0.84 -28.30
N ALA A 268 -12.49 -0.43 -28.10
CA ALA A 268 -13.34 -1.58 -28.39
C ALA A 268 -14.61 -1.57 -27.54
N HIS A 269 -14.51 -1.32 -26.24
CA HIS A 269 -15.67 -1.23 -25.34
C HIS A 269 -16.61 -0.06 -25.70
N VAL A 270 -16.07 1.06 -26.16
CA VAL A 270 -16.87 2.18 -26.66
C VAL A 270 -17.62 1.80 -27.92
N LYS A 271 -16.94 1.16 -28.88
CA LYS A 271 -17.54 0.69 -30.15
C LYS A 271 -18.62 -0.36 -29.93
N GLU A 272 -18.40 -1.28 -28.99
CA GLU A 272 -19.35 -2.35 -28.64
C GLU A 272 -20.49 -1.85 -27.74
N LYS A 273 -20.47 -0.56 -27.35
CA LYS A 273 -21.45 0.08 -26.45
C LYS A 273 -21.50 -0.54 -25.02
N ASN A 274 -20.43 -1.20 -24.61
CA ASN A 274 -20.29 -1.67 -23.22
C ASN A 274 -20.05 -0.49 -22.27
N ILE A 275 -19.46 0.59 -22.77
CA ILE A 275 -19.27 1.86 -22.05
C ILE A 275 -19.89 2.97 -22.91
N ASP A 276 -20.89 3.64 -22.37
CA ASP A 276 -21.55 4.78 -23.03
C ASP A 276 -21.11 6.09 -22.36
N GLY A 277 -20.90 7.13 -23.19
CA GLY A 277 -20.56 8.48 -22.69
C GLY A 277 -19.13 8.94 -22.97
N ILE A 278 -18.31 8.14 -23.62
CA ILE A 278 -16.98 8.54 -24.09
C ILE A 278 -17.13 9.09 -25.51
N THR A 279 -16.68 10.34 -25.72
CA THR A 279 -16.78 11.01 -27.06
C THR A 279 -15.49 10.97 -27.84
N GLU A 280 -14.34 11.01 -27.17
CA GLU A 280 -13.03 10.96 -27.80
C GLU A 280 -12.01 10.28 -26.88
N LEU A 281 -11.08 9.57 -27.47
CA LEU A 281 -9.99 8.89 -26.78
C LEU A 281 -8.70 9.16 -27.55
N ARG A 282 -7.71 9.77 -26.88
CA ARG A 282 -6.41 10.05 -27.48
C ARG A 282 -5.27 9.86 -26.51
N ASP A 283 -4.11 9.60 -27.05
CA ASP A 283 -2.86 9.49 -26.31
C ASP A 283 -2.05 10.78 -26.51
N GLU A 284 -1.89 11.57 -25.44
CA GLU A 284 -1.09 12.78 -25.39
C GLU A 284 0.22 12.60 -24.63
N SER A 285 0.65 11.35 -24.45
CA SER A 285 1.90 11.04 -23.76
C SER A 285 3.11 11.61 -24.50
N ASP A 286 4.06 12.14 -23.74
CA ASP A 286 5.27 12.76 -24.25
C ASP A 286 6.48 12.48 -23.34
N ARG A 287 7.53 13.29 -23.44
CA ARG A 287 8.75 13.15 -22.62
C ARG A 287 8.51 13.45 -21.14
N GLU A 288 7.47 14.19 -20.80
CA GLU A 288 7.11 14.52 -19.42
C GLU A 288 6.35 13.40 -18.72
N GLY A 289 5.76 12.47 -19.47
CA GLY A 289 5.08 11.32 -18.91
C GLY A 289 3.88 10.83 -19.71
N ILE A 290 3.16 9.89 -19.11
CA ILE A 290 1.93 9.32 -19.66
C ILE A 290 0.79 10.30 -19.49
N ARG A 291 0.03 10.49 -20.55
CA ARG A 291 -1.22 11.27 -20.55
C ARG A 291 -2.21 10.67 -21.54
N ILE A 292 -3.13 9.86 -21.05
CA ILE A 292 -4.26 9.36 -21.83
C ILE A 292 -5.46 10.23 -21.53
N VAL A 293 -6.07 10.82 -22.57
CA VAL A 293 -7.24 11.69 -22.46
C VAL A 293 -8.47 10.97 -22.93
N ILE A 294 -9.45 10.83 -22.04
CA ILE A 294 -10.76 10.21 -22.30
C ILE A 294 -11.81 11.30 -22.14
N GLU A 295 -12.24 11.91 -23.24
CA GLU A 295 -13.26 12.95 -23.22
C GLU A 295 -14.65 12.35 -23.05
N LEU A 296 -15.44 12.97 -22.18
CA LEU A 296 -16.76 12.51 -21.80
C LEU A 296 -17.86 13.38 -22.39
N ARG A 297 -19.01 12.78 -22.63
CA ARG A 297 -20.25 13.47 -22.99
C ARG A 297 -20.72 14.32 -21.78
N ARG A 298 -21.38 15.46 -22.04
CA ARG A 298 -21.79 16.41 -21.00
C ARG A 298 -22.79 15.88 -19.98
N ASP A 299 -23.60 14.90 -20.36
CA ASP A 299 -24.71 14.33 -19.56
C ASP A 299 -24.27 13.15 -18.68
N VAL A 300 -23.01 12.73 -18.73
CA VAL A 300 -22.50 11.58 -17.94
C VAL A 300 -21.74 12.03 -16.70
N GLN A 301 -21.82 11.21 -15.66
CA GLN A 301 -20.98 11.38 -14.46
C GLN A 301 -19.61 10.74 -14.71
N PRO A 302 -18.51 11.49 -14.62
CA PRO A 302 -17.17 10.97 -14.88
C PRO A 302 -16.81 9.76 -14.01
N GLU A 303 -17.25 9.75 -12.75
CA GLU A 303 -16.98 8.70 -11.79
C GLU A 303 -17.62 7.36 -12.17
N VAL A 304 -18.80 7.39 -12.78
CA VAL A 304 -19.47 6.17 -13.28
C VAL A 304 -18.70 5.55 -14.42
N ILE A 305 -18.27 6.38 -15.36
CA ILE A 305 -17.46 5.93 -16.50
C ILE A 305 -16.12 5.37 -16.01
N LEU A 306 -15.49 6.05 -15.06
CA LEU A 306 -14.23 5.61 -14.48
C LEU A 306 -14.36 4.25 -13.78
N ASN A 307 -15.42 4.02 -13.01
CA ASN A 307 -15.69 2.74 -12.38
C ASN A 307 -15.95 1.61 -13.40
N GLN A 308 -16.63 1.92 -14.50
CA GLN A 308 -16.79 0.98 -15.62
C GLN A 308 -15.46 0.63 -16.27
N LEU A 309 -14.60 1.62 -16.47
CA LEU A 309 -13.24 1.41 -16.98
C LEU A 309 -12.39 0.52 -16.07
N TYR A 310 -12.46 0.71 -14.76
CA TYR A 310 -11.77 -0.15 -13.81
C TYR A 310 -12.26 -1.59 -13.85
N LYS A 311 -13.55 -1.79 -14.05
CA LYS A 311 -14.15 -3.13 -14.10
C LYS A 311 -13.87 -3.86 -15.40
N LEU A 312 -13.84 -3.17 -16.53
CA LEU A 312 -13.82 -3.75 -17.88
C LEU A 312 -12.45 -3.73 -18.54
N THR A 313 -11.50 -2.96 -18.02
CA THR A 313 -10.19 -2.74 -18.63
C THR A 313 -9.04 -2.93 -17.65
N ALA A 314 -7.81 -2.94 -18.15
CA ALA A 314 -6.60 -3.03 -17.35
C ALA A 314 -6.21 -1.71 -16.63
N LEU A 315 -7.08 -0.71 -16.59
CA LEU A 315 -6.93 0.44 -15.68
C LEU A 315 -6.97 -0.01 -14.20
N GLN A 316 -7.60 -1.14 -13.93
CA GLN A 316 -7.44 -1.86 -12.68
C GLN A 316 -7.12 -3.32 -13.01
N THR A 317 -6.06 -3.85 -12.42
CA THR A 317 -5.62 -5.23 -12.61
C THR A 317 -5.02 -5.78 -11.33
N THR A 318 -4.69 -7.06 -11.31
CA THR A 318 -4.13 -7.71 -10.14
C THR A 318 -2.69 -8.14 -10.40
N PHE A 319 -1.87 -8.08 -9.34
CA PHE A 319 -0.54 -8.66 -9.29
C PHE A 319 -0.57 -9.87 -8.36
N GLY A 320 -0.46 -11.06 -8.94
CA GLY A 320 -0.41 -12.30 -8.15
C GLY A 320 0.98 -12.51 -7.59
N VAL A 321 1.18 -12.17 -6.32
CA VAL A 321 2.46 -12.39 -5.63
C VAL A 321 2.69 -13.87 -5.42
N ASN A 322 3.86 -14.34 -5.83
CA ASN A 322 4.34 -15.70 -5.58
C ASN A 322 5.86 -15.63 -5.40
N ASN A 323 6.30 -15.54 -4.17
CA ASN A 323 7.70 -15.28 -3.80
C ASN A 323 8.50 -16.59 -3.79
N ILE A 324 8.68 -17.20 -4.96
CA ILE A 324 9.54 -18.38 -5.11
C ILE A 324 10.92 -17.96 -5.58
N ALA A 325 11.95 -18.34 -4.84
CA ALA A 325 13.35 -18.12 -5.18
C ALA A 325 14.20 -19.32 -4.76
N LEU A 326 15.40 -19.40 -5.31
CA LEU A 326 16.35 -20.45 -4.94
C LEU A 326 17.08 -20.07 -3.65
N VAL A 327 17.03 -20.96 -2.68
CA VAL A 327 17.81 -20.88 -1.44
C VAL A 327 18.73 -22.09 -1.41
N ASN A 328 20.04 -21.86 -1.57
CA ASN A 328 21.03 -22.93 -1.67
C ASN A 328 20.71 -23.99 -2.76
N GLY A 329 20.19 -23.50 -3.91
CA GLY A 329 19.84 -24.32 -5.06
C GLY A 329 18.50 -25.01 -5.01
N GLU A 330 17.71 -24.81 -3.94
CA GLU A 330 16.37 -25.38 -3.78
C GLU A 330 15.30 -24.27 -3.90
N PRO A 331 14.23 -24.48 -4.70
CA PRO A 331 13.13 -23.53 -4.78
C PRO A 331 12.32 -23.53 -3.50
N LYS A 332 12.09 -22.33 -2.93
CA LYS A 332 11.29 -22.14 -1.72
C LYS A 332 10.36 -20.94 -1.87
N THR A 333 9.16 -21.05 -1.34
CA THR A 333 8.26 -19.91 -1.15
C THR A 333 8.70 -19.16 0.10
N LEU A 334 9.01 -17.88 -0.05
CA LEU A 334 9.61 -17.06 1.01
C LEU A 334 8.65 -15.98 1.50
N SER A 335 8.54 -15.83 2.81
CA SER A 335 7.97 -14.63 3.43
C SER A 335 8.93 -13.44 3.29
N LEU A 336 8.44 -12.23 3.58
CA LEU A 336 9.31 -11.04 3.57
C LEU A 336 10.50 -11.18 4.54
N LYS A 337 10.25 -11.68 5.74
CA LYS A 337 11.30 -11.90 6.74
C LYS A 337 12.33 -12.93 6.29
N GLU A 338 11.88 -14.02 5.66
CA GLU A 338 12.77 -15.03 5.11
C GLU A 338 13.65 -14.48 3.99
N MET A 339 13.10 -13.65 3.09
CA MET A 339 13.89 -12.97 2.05
C MET A 339 14.94 -12.04 2.66
N ILE A 340 14.57 -11.26 3.67
CA ILE A 340 15.49 -10.38 4.40
C ILE A 340 16.57 -11.19 5.11
N ASN A 341 16.23 -12.28 5.77
CA ASN A 341 17.18 -13.13 6.47
C ASN A 341 18.19 -13.79 5.53
N VAL A 342 17.74 -14.31 4.37
CA VAL A 342 18.65 -14.86 3.35
C VAL A 342 19.63 -13.80 2.85
N TYR A 343 19.15 -12.59 2.61
CA TYR A 343 19.99 -11.48 2.22
C TYR A 343 21.01 -11.11 3.29
N LEU A 344 20.59 -11.00 4.56
CA LEU A 344 21.49 -10.71 5.69
C LEU A 344 22.56 -11.78 5.86
N GLU A 345 22.19 -13.05 5.82
CA GLU A 345 23.13 -14.18 5.90
C GLU A 345 24.15 -14.13 4.76
N HIS A 346 23.69 -13.82 3.56
CA HIS A 346 24.60 -13.63 2.42
C HIS A 346 25.56 -12.47 2.63
N GLN A 347 25.08 -11.33 3.12
CA GLN A 347 25.93 -10.17 3.42
C GLN A 347 26.92 -10.45 4.57
N GLU A 348 26.49 -11.17 5.60
CA GLU A 348 27.40 -11.62 6.67
C GLU A 348 28.53 -12.47 6.09
N ASP A 349 28.23 -13.39 5.20
CA ASP A 349 29.23 -14.22 4.54
C ASP A 349 30.16 -13.41 3.64
N VAL A 350 29.61 -12.50 2.85
CA VAL A 350 30.39 -11.59 1.98
C VAL A 350 31.35 -10.72 2.79
N ILE A 351 30.90 -10.11 3.89
CA ILE A 351 31.76 -9.27 4.75
C ILE A 351 32.81 -10.12 5.45
N ARG A 352 32.47 -11.30 5.95
CA ARG A 352 33.40 -12.22 6.58
C ARG A 352 34.48 -12.65 5.59
N ARG A 353 34.15 -13.04 4.39
CA ARG A 353 35.08 -13.47 3.34
C ARG A 353 35.96 -12.32 2.84
N ARG A 354 35.39 -11.14 2.66
CA ARG A 354 36.13 -9.91 2.33
C ARG A 354 37.18 -9.60 3.41
N THR A 355 36.78 -9.66 4.65
CA THR A 355 37.65 -9.40 5.80
C THR A 355 38.76 -10.42 5.90
N LEU A 356 38.50 -11.71 5.66
CA LEU A 356 39.49 -12.76 5.56
C LEU A 356 40.50 -12.51 4.43
N PHE A 357 40.01 -12.09 3.27
CA PHE A 357 40.88 -11.76 2.13
C PHE A 357 41.79 -10.57 2.45
N ASP A 358 41.23 -9.50 3.00
CA ASP A 358 41.99 -8.31 3.37
C ASP A 358 42.98 -8.62 4.50
N LEU A 359 42.58 -9.44 5.47
CA LEU A 359 43.48 -9.92 6.53
C LEU A 359 44.66 -10.70 5.99
N LYS A 360 44.41 -11.67 5.12
CA LYS A 360 45.48 -12.45 4.50
C LYS A 360 46.46 -11.57 3.71
N LYS A 361 45.90 -10.66 2.92
CA LYS A 361 46.68 -9.69 2.16
C LYS A 361 47.55 -8.81 3.07
N ALA A 362 46.97 -8.32 4.17
CA ALA A 362 47.66 -7.50 5.14
C ALA A 362 48.74 -8.30 5.90
N GLU A 363 48.43 -9.52 6.32
CA GLU A 363 49.37 -10.41 6.98
C GLU A 363 50.54 -10.79 6.06
N ASP A 364 50.28 -11.10 4.78
CA ASP A 364 51.31 -11.40 3.79
C ASP A 364 52.26 -10.21 3.58
N ARG A 365 51.68 -9.01 3.48
CA ARG A 365 52.49 -7.79 3.34
C ARG A 365 53.28 -7.48 4.60
N ALA A 366 52.66 -7.59 5.78
CA ALA A 366 53.32 -7.37 7.06
C ALA A 366 54.46 -8.38 7.30
N HIS A 367 54.29 -9.63 6.89
CA HIS A 367 55.31 -10.67 6.96
C HIS A 367 56.55 -10.31 6.14
N ILE A 368 56.35 -9.80 4.91
CA ILE A 368 57.43 -9.33 4.08
C ILE A 368 58.11 -8.10 4.69
N LEU A 369 57.35 -7.11 5.17
CA LEU A 369 57.90 -5.90 5.79
C LEU A 369 58.64 -6.20 7.10
N ASP A 370 58.17 -7.15 7.90
CA ASP A 370 58.90 -7.62 9.09
C ASP A 370 60.27 -8.20 8.73
N GLY A 371 60.29 -9.02 7.69
CA GLY A 371 61.55 -9.55 7.15
C GLY A 371 62.51 -8.46 6.66
N LEU A 372 61.98 -7.47 5.91
CA LEU A 372 62.77 -6.32 5.45
C LEU A 372 63.26 -5.44 6.60
N LYS A 373 62.44 -5.21 7.63
CA LYS A 373 62.86 -4.45 8.82
C LYS A 373 63.99 -5.17 9.56
N ARG A 374 63.84 -6.47 9.81
CA ARG A 374 64.90 -7.28 10.45
C ARG A 374 66.20 -7.28 9.63
N ALA A 375 66.08 -7.33 8.29
CA ALA A 375 67.20 -7.27 7.41
C ALA A 375 67.90 -5.90 7.48
N ILE A 376 67.23 -4.80 7.52
CA ILE A 376 67.75 -3.46 7.65
C ILE A 376 68.41 -3.26 9.02
N ASP A 377 67.84 -3.78 10.08
CA ASP A 377 68.38 -3.72 11.44
C ASP A 377 69.70 -4.49 11.55
N GLN A 378 69.94 -5.52 10.74
CA GLN A 378 71.11 -6.35 10.70
C GLN A 378 71.83 -6.27 9.34
N ILE A 379 71.81 -5.10 8.73
CA ILE A 379 72.20 -4.93 7.31
C ILE A 379 73.63 -5.36 7.02
N ASP A 380 74.59 -5.06 7.92
CA ASP A 380 76.03 -5.42 7.72
C ASP A 380 76.22 -6.94 7.67
N ALA A 381 75.52 -7.69 8.56
CA ALA A 381 75.59 -9.15 8.55
C ALA A 381 74.96 -9.74 7.27
N ILE A 382 73.84 -9.17 6.81
CA ILE A 382 73.15 -9.57 5.57
C ILE A 382 74.02 -9.28 4.31
N ILE A 383 74.65 -8.12 4.25
CA ILE A 383 75.53 -7.78 3.16
C ILE A 383 76.77 -8.73 3.11
N ASN A 384 77.29 -9.08 4.29
CA ASN A 384 78.44 -10.03 4.35
C ASN A 384 77.99 -11.43 3.92
N LEU A 385 76.80 -11.89 4.31
CA LEU A 385 76.22 -13.14 3.85
C LEU A 385 76.04 -13.17 2.33
N ILE A 386 75.51 -12.12 1.74
CA ILE A 386 75.27 -12.00 0.30
C ILE A 386 76.61 -12.04 -0.45
N ARG A 387 77.66 -11.28 0.02
CA ARG A 387 79.02 -11.23 -0.60
C ARG A 387 79.73 -12.56 -0.51
N SER A 388 79.50 -13.31 0.58
CA SER A 388 80.23 -14.61 0.78
C SER A 388 79.54 -15.80 0.07
N SER A 389 78.35 -15.58 -0.51
CA SER A 389 77.60 -16.60 -1.19
C SER A 389 77.86 -16.60 -2.70
N ARG A 390 77.94 -17.78 -3.33
CA ARG A 390 78.22 -17.93 -4.74
C ARG A 390 76.99 -17.85 -5.68
N THR A 391 75.82 -18.23 -5.19
CA THR A 391 74.62 -18.27 -6.01
C THR A 391 73.44 -17.67 -5.24
N THR A 392 72.41 -17.26 -5.96
CA THR A 392 71.15 -16.69 -5.37
C THR A 392 70.46 -17.71 -4.53
N ASP A 393 70.53 -18.99 -4.86
CA ASP A 393 69.87 -20.04 -4.08
C ASP A 393 70.55 -20.29 -2.71
N ILE A 394 71.89 -20.17 -2.70
CA ILE A 394 72.66 -20.24 -1.44
C ILE A 394 72.30 -19.02 -0.56
N ILE A 395 72.21 -17.83 -1.14
CA ILE A 395 71.77 -16.64 -0.40
C ILE A 395 70.43 -16.88 0.28
N GLN A 396 69.45 -17.35 -0.46
CA GLN A 396 68.08 -17.61 0.05
C GLN A 396 68.12 -18.66 1.18
N GLN A 397 68.85 -19.77 1.00
CA GLN A 397 68.94 -20.83 1.99
C GLN A 397 69.63 -20.32 3.27
N ARG A 398 70.71 -19.61 3.17
CA ARG A 398 71.45 -19.04 4.32
C ARG A 398 70.63 -17.99 5.06
N LEU A 399 69.85 -17.16 4.36
CA LEU A 399 68.89 -16.21 5.01
C LEU A 399 67.86 -16.96 5.84
N MET A 400 67.38 -18.07 5.34
CA MET A 400 66.47 -18.91 6.07
C MET A 400 67.07 -19.57 7.29
N ASP A 401 68.28 -20.13 7.14
CA ASP A 401 68.93 -20.93 8.18
C ASP A 401 69.64 -20.07 9.25
N GLU A 402 70.28 -18.95 8.88
CA GLU A 402 71.09 -18.12 9.81
C GLU A 402 70.25 -16.99 10.45
N PHE A 403 69.18 -16.51 9.80
CA PHE A 403 68.42 -15.38 10.25
C PHE A 403 66.94 -15.76 10.57
N ASP A 404 66.62 -17.04 10.52
CA ASP A 404 65.26 -17.55 10.76
C ASP A 404 64.20 -16.78 9.93
N MET A 405 64.49 -16.63 8.64
CA MET A 405 63.58 -16.00 7.70
C MET A 405 62.77 -17.03 6.95
N SER A 406 61.52 -16.70 6.60
CA SER A 406 60.76 -17.53 5.68
C SER A 406 61.31 -17.44 4.24
N GLU A 407 60.97 -18.42 3.40
CA GLU A 407 61.34 -18.40 2.00
C GLU A 407 60.91 -17.09 1.31
N ARG A 408 59.70 -16.63 1.60
CA ARG A 408 59.14 -15.37 1.05
C ARG A 408 59.89 -14.13 1.54
N GLN A 409 60.28 -14.09 2.83
CA GLN A 409 61.11 -13.01 3.39
C GLN A 409 62.50 -13.01 2.79
N ALA A 410 63.12 -14.17 2.68
CA ALA A 410 64.45 -14.34 2.09
C ALA A 410 64.45 -13.90 0.62
N LYS A 411 63.42 -14.24 -0.15
CA LYS A 411 63.24 -13.78 -1.53
C LYS A 411 63.15 -12.26 -1.62
N ALA A 412 62.28 -11.64 -0.74
CA ALA A 412 62.13 -10.20 -0.70
C ALA A 412 63.41 -9.45 -0.35
N ILE A 413 64.22 -9.99 0.56
CA ILE A 413 65.55 -9.41 0.93
C ILE A 413 66.51 -9.52 -0.26
N ARG A 414 66.58 -10.68 -0.91
CA ARG A 414 67.41 -10.90 -2.08
C ARG A 414 67.12 -9.92 -3.23
N GLU A 415 65.80 -9.60 -3.42
CA GLU A 415 65.33 -8.69 -4.48
C GLU A 415 65.27 -7.21 -4.04
N MET A 416 65.71 -6.89 -2.82
CA MET A 416 65.68 -5.55 -2.25
C MET A 416 66.58 -4.61 -3.01
N GLN A 417 66.14 -3.43 -3.37
CA GLN A 417 66.94 -2.38 -4.01
C GLN A 417 67.77 -1.62 -2.98
N LEU A 418 69.02 -1.23 -3.35
CA LEU A 418 69.96 -0.53 -2.48
C LEU A 418 69.41 0.79 -1.94
N GLN A 419 68.50 1.47 -2.67
CA GLN A 419 67.88 2.72 -2.22
C GLN A 419 67.08 2.55 -0.95
N ARG A 420 66.54 1.36 -0.66
CA ARG A 420 65.74 1.07 0.54
C ARG A 420 66.59 1.06 1.83
N LEU A 421 67.90 1.13 1.72
CA LEU A 421 68.78 1.25 2.87
C LEU A 421 68.86 2.69 3.44
N ALA A 422 68.31 3.69 2.74
CA ALA A 422 68.26 5.06 3.21
C ALA A 422 67.39 5.19 4.47
N GLY A 423 67.75 6.06 5.39
CA GLY A 423 67.12 6.25 6.67
C GLY A 423 65.60 6.62 6.54
N LEU A 424 65.26 7.43 5.54
CA LEU A 424 63.87 7.76 5.23
C LEU A 424 63.05 6.56 4.74
N GLU A 425 63.68 5.65 4.01
CA GLU A 425 62.99 4.43 3.54
C GLU A 425 62.78 3.43 4.68
N ARG A 426 63.70 3.35 5.62
CA ARG A 426 63.56 2.59 6.86
C ARG A 426 62.34 3.08 7.66
N GLU A 427 62.17 4.38 7.85
CA GLU A 427 61.05 5.00 8.55
C GLU A 427 59.72 4.69 7.84
N LYS A 428 59.69 4.74 6.51
CA LYS A 428 58.50 4.37 5.72
C LYS A 428 58.10 2.91 5.93
N ILE A 429 59.07 1.98 5.95
CA ILE A 429 58.82 0.56 6.20
C ILE A 429 58.27 0.35 7.61
N GLU A 430 58.85 1.00 8.62
CA GLU A 430 58.35 0.91 10.00
C GLU A 430 56.92 1.46 10.15
N ASN A 431 56.64 2.62 9.54
CA ASN A 431 55.32 3.22 9.57
C ASN A 431 54.25 2.37 8.82
N GLU A 432 54.63 1.82 7.65
CA GLU A 432 53.76 0.92 6.90
C GLU A 432 53.47 -0.37 7.71
N LEU A 433 54.50 -0.96 8.34
CA LEU A 433 54.36 -2.15 9.16
C LEU A 433 53.44 -1.90 10.37
N ASN A 434 53.63 -0.80 11.08
CA ASN A 434 52.81 -0.44 12.23
C ASN A 434 51.34 -0.21 11.82
N ALA A 435 51.10 0.49 10.71
CA ALA A 435 49.77 0.70 10.17
C ALA A 435 49.10 -0.63 9.78
N LEU A 436 49.83 -1.54 9.17
CA LEU A 436 49.33 -2.88 8.82
C LEU A 436 49.04 -3.72 10.06
N LEU A 437 49.84 -3.64 11.11
CA LEU A 437 49.60 -4.38 12.35
C LEU A 437 48.34 -3.89 13.06
N GLU A 438 48.08 -2.57 13.04
CA GLU A 438 46.80 -2.01 13.52
C GLU A 438 45.60 -2.51 12.68
N THR A 439 45.77 -2.49 11.36
CA THR A 439 44.75 -2.99 10.43
C THR A 439 44.48 -4.49 10.65
N ILE A 440 45.51 -5.31 10.84
CA ILE A 440 45.40 -6.73 11.13
C ILE A 440 44.67 -6.98 12.43
N ALA A 441 44.97 -6.21 13.49
CA ALA A 441 44.29 -6.30 14.77
C ALA A 441 42.79 -5.96 14.62
N ASP A 442 42.43 -4.92 13.89
CA ASP A 442 41.06 -4.51 13.60
C ASP A 442 40.32 -5.57 12.79
N LEU A 443 40.93 -6.10 11.72
CA LEU A 443 40.31 -7.15 10.90
C LEU A 443 40.09 -8.45 11.68
N LYS A 444 40.97 -8.84 12.54
CA LYS A 444 40.79 -10.00 13.45
C LYS A 444 39.69 -9.77 14.45
N ASP A 445 39.55 -8.56 14.96
CA ASP A 445 38.44 -8.20 15.86
C ASP A 445 37.09 -8.26 15.15
N ILE A 446 37.00 -7.77 13.92
CA ILE A 446 35.78 -7.89 13.09
C ILE A 446 35.39 -9.37 12.91
N LEU A 447 36.36 -10.23 12.59
CA LEU A 447 36.08 -11.67 12.41
C LEU A 447 35.66 -12.38 13.69
N ALA A 448 36.18 -11.94 14.85
CA ALA A 448 35.85 -12.51 16.15
C ALA A 448 34.47 -12.07 16.71
N ASN A 449 33.95 -10.92 16.25
CA ASN A 449 32.71 -10.30 16.75
C ASN A 449 31.68 -10.18 15.66
N LYS A 450 30.64 -11.02 15.70
CA LYS A 450 29.50 -10.98 14.78
C LYS A 450 28.81 -9.60 14.78
N GLU A 451 28.74 -8.95 15.92
CA GLU A 451 28.13 -7.62 16.06
C GLU A 451 28.84 -6.55 15.22
N ARG A 452 30.18 -6.65 15.09
CA ARG A 452 30.92 -5.74 14.21
C ARG A 452 30.63 -5.98 12.73
N ILE A 453 30.44 -7.23 12.31
CA ILE A 453 30.05 -7.55 10.93
C ILE A 453 28.68 -6.96 10.64
N ILE A 454 27.73 -7.10 11.53
CA ILE A 454 26.39 -6.52 11.43
C ILE A 454 26.46 -4.99 11.35
N ALA A 455 27.28 -4.36 12.18
CA ALA A 455 27.47 -2.91 12.16
C ALA A 455 28.04 -2.41 10.81
N ILE A 456 28.94 -3.16 10.19
CA ILE A 456 29.50 -2.85 8.87
C ILE A 456 28.40 -2.97 7.81
N ILE A 457 27.58 -4.02 7.84
CA ILE A 457 26.45 -4.20 6.94
C ILE A 457 25.48 -3.02 7.06
N ASP A 458 25.11 -2.65 8.28
CA ASP A 458 24.20 -1.54 8.55
C ASP A 458 24.73 -0.21 8.01
N GLN A 459 26.01 0.07 8.26
CA GLN A 459 26.65 1.30 7.77
C GLN A 459 26.67 1.36 6.24
N GLU A 460 27.07 0.27 5.59
CA GLU A 460 27.16 0.23 4.12
C GLU A 460 25.78 0.30 3.46
N LEU A 461 24.75 -0.29 4.06
CA LEU A 461 23.36 -0.13 3.60
C LEU A 461 22.86 1.30 3.74
N LEU A 462 23.19 1.99 4.83
CA LEU A 462 22.87 3.41 5.00
C LEU A 462 23.56 4.29 3.98
N GLU A 463 24.82 4.01 3.63
CA GLU A 463 25.53 4.71 2.56
C GLU A 463 24.86 4.50 1.20
N ILE A 464 24.44 3.28 0.90
CA ILE A 464 23.70 2.93 -0.33
C ILE A 464 22.35 3.65 -0.36
N LYS A 465 21.63 3.68 0.75
CA LYS A 465 20.38 4.44 0.89
C LYS A 465 20.58 5.93 0.62
N ALA A 466 21.62 6.53 1.18
CA ALA A 466 21.93 7.94 0.96
C ALA A 466 22.29 8.25 -0.49
N LYS A 467 22.97 7.32 -1.18
CA LYS A 467 23.47 7.52 -2.55
C LYS A 467 22.41 7.24 -3.62
N TYR A 468 21.56 6.23 -3.45
CA TYR A 468 20.63 5.73 -4.45
C TYR A 468 19.18 5.81 -4.04
N GLY A 469 18.88 6.15 -2.79
CA GLY A 469 17.50 6.25 -2.28
C GLY A 469 16.70 7.31 -3.02
N ASP A 470 15.45 6.99 -3.30
CA ASP A 470 14.49 7.86 -3.95
C ASP A 470 13.11 7.76 -3.28
N LYS A 471 12.19 8.58 -3.73
CA LYS A 471 10.82 8.58 -3.20
C LYS A 471 10.01 7.40 -3.74
N ARG A 472 9.07 6.93 -2.93
CA ARG A 472 8.05 5.98 -3.35
C ARG A 472 7.25 6.52 -4.54
N ARG A 473 6.98 5.68 -5.53
CA ARG A 473 6.19 6.00 -6.72
C ARG A 473 4.75 5.50 -6.60
N THR A 474 4.55 4.29 -6.08
CA THR A 474 3.23 3.67 -5.94
C THR A 474 2.60 4.08 -4.62
N GLU A 475 1.42 4.67 -4.65
CA GLU A 475 0.65 5.02 -3.46
C GLU A 475 -0.23 3.85 -3.03
N ILE A 476 -0.30 3.60 -1.72
CA ILE A 476 -1.16 2.58 -1.14
C ILE A 476 -2.39 3.28 -0.59
N ILE A 477 -3.56 2.97 -1.17
CA ILE A 477 -4.84 3.55 -0.77
C ILE A 477 -5.76 2.47 -0.18
N GLN A 478 -6.68 2.88 0.67
CA GLN A 478 -7.69 1.96 1.20
C GLN A 478 -8.61 1.51 0.06
N GLY A 479 -8.75 0.20 -0.10
CA GLY A 479 -9.64 -0.41 -1.09
C GLY A 479 -10.89 -0.97 -0.43
N SER A 480 -12.02 -0.92 -1.14
CA SER A 480 -13.31 -1.43 -0.68
C SER A 480 -13.43 -2.97 -0.68
N PHE A 481 -12.35 -3.71 -0.94
CA PHE A 481 -12.43 -5.13 -1.30
C PHE A 481 -11.76 -6.11 -0.34
N ASP A 482 -11.07 -5.64 0.69
CA ASP A 482 -10.31 -6.53 1.59
C ASP A 482 -10.90 -6.54 3.01
N ILE A 483 -11.55 -7.64 3.33
CA ILE A 483 -12.01 -7.95 4.70
C ILE A 483 -10.80 -8.09 5.66
N GLU A 484 -9.63 -8.46 5.13
CA GLU A 484 -8.38 -8.61 5.89
C GLU A 484 -7.71 -7.28 6.27
N ASP A 485 -8.15 -6.14 5.70
CA ASP A 485 -7.66 -4.81 6.05
C ASP A 485 -8.16 -4.30 7.41
N GLU A 486 -9.24 -4.89 7.93
CA GLU A 486 -9.88 -4.46 9.18
C GLU A 486 -8.94 -4.53 10.39
N ASP A 487 -8.11 -5.57 10.48
CA ASP A 487 -7.12 -5.72 11.56
C ASP A 487 -5.98 -4.68 11.54
N LEU A 488 -5.80 -4.00 10.41
CA LEU A 488 -4.75 -3.00 10.20
C LEU A 488 -5.28 -1.56 10.32
N ILE A 489 -6.59 -1.40 10.48
CA ILE A 489 -7.25 -0.10 10.55
C ILE A 489 -7.60 0.19 12.00
N PRO A 490 -7.21 1.35 12.55
CA PRO A 490 -7.60 1.73 13.90
C PRO A 490 -9.13 1.76 14.02
N GLU A 491 -9.64 1.22 15.11
CA GLU A 491 -11.04 1.39 15.48
C GLU A 491 -11.22 2.77 16.10
N GLU A 492 -11.95 3.64 15.42
CA GLU A 492 -12.17 5.03 15.81
C GLU A 492 -13.64 5.41 15.63
N ASP A 493 -14.13 6.24 16.53
CA ASP A 493 -15.42 6.87 16.37
C ASP A 493 -15.36 8.01 15.37
N VAL A 494 -16.18 7.95 14.35
CA VAL A 494 -16.18 8.89 13.23
C VAL A 494 -17.57 9.41 12.93
N VAL A 495 -17.62 10.58 12.32
CA VAL A 495 -18.85 11.18 11.79
C VAL A 495 -18.84 11.04 10.28
N ILE A 496 -19.86 10.38 9.76
CA ILE A 496 -20.13 10.28 8.33
C ILE A 496 -21.14 11.36 7.95
N SER A 497 -20.82 12.18 6.97
CA SER A 497 -21.74 13.17 6.39
C SER A 497 -22.08 12.82 4.95
N LEU A 498 -23.36 12.96 4.61
CA LEU A 498 -23.90 12.74 3.27
C LEU A 498 -24.65 14.00 2.81
N THR A 499 -24.45 14.43 1.56
CA THR A 499 -25.24 15.51 0.96
C THR A 499 -26.35 14.99 0.07
N ASN A 500 -27.32 15.85 -0.25
CA ASN A 500 -28.42 15.56 -1.17
C ASN A 500 -27.96 15.10 -2.55
N ASN A 501 -26.80 15.60 -3.02
CA ASN A 501 -26.20 15.22 -4.30
C ASN A 501 -25.28 14.00 -4.19
N GLY A 502 -25.28 13.32 -3.04
CA GLY A 502 -24.56 12.05 -2.85
C GLY A 502 -23.07 12.19 -2.58
N TYR A 503 -22.59 13.34 -2.09
CA TYR A 503 -21.20 13.47 -1.59
C TYR A 503 -21.11 12.95 -0.16
N VAL A 504 -20.17 12.06 0.08
CA VAL A 504 -19.93 11.44 1.39
C VAL A 504 -18.50 11.68 1.85
N LYS A 505 -18.32 11.84 3.15
CA LYS A 505 -17.00 11.89 3.78
C LYS A 505 -17.06 11.38 5.22
N ARG A 506 -15.91 10.99 5.71
CA ARG A 506 -15.67 10.59 7.08
C ARG A 506 -14.78 11.64 7.76
N MET A 507 -15.06 11.92 9.02
CA MET A 507 -14.26 12.82 9.86
C MET A 507 -14.16 12.25 11.27
N PRO A 508 -13.00 12.43 11.98
CA PRO A 508 -12.92 12.14 13.40
C PRO A 508 -13.96 12.95 14.19
N ILE A 509 -14.52 12.35 15.24
CA ILE A 509 -15.60 12.97 16.03
C ILE A 509 -15.15 14.26 16.74
N ASP A 510 -13.92 14.34 17.18
CA ASP A 510 -13.28 15.49 17.85
C ASP A 510 -13.07 16.70 16.93
N THR A 511 -13.29 16.55 15.61
CA THR A 511 -13.25 17.66 14.65
C THR A 511 -14.28 18.76 14.96
N TYR A 512 -15.36 18.43 15.68
CA TYR A 512 -16.44 19.35 16.05
C TYR A 512 -16.33 19.77 17.52
N LYS A 513 -15.84 20.97 17.79
CA LYS A 513 -15.76 21.52 19.16
C LYS A 513 -17.13 21.86 19.71
N ALA A 514 -17.36 21.54 20.96
CA ALA A 514 -18.58 21.90 21.67
C ALA A 514 -18.79 23.44 21.71
N GLN A 515 -20.04 23.89 21.49
CA GLN A 515 -20.45 25.30 21.53
C GLN A 515 -21.61 25.50 22.48
N ASN A 516 -21.79 26.74 22.95
CA ASN A 516 -22.92 27.08 23.80
C ASN A 516 -24.21 27.22 22.97
N ARG A 517 -25.36 26.97 23.62
CA ARG A 517 -26.68 27.13 23.04
C ARG A 517 -26.87 28.52 22.40
N GLY A 518 -27.43 28.57 21.19
CA GLY A 518 -27.68 29.80 20.45
C GLY A 518 -26.48 30.33 19.63
N GLY A 519 -25.38 29.59 19.56
CA GLY A 519 -24.24 29.92 18.71
C GLY A 519 -24.56 29.83 17.21
N LYS A 520 -23.67 30.41 16.37
CA LYS A 520 -23.81 30.40 14.90
C LYS A 520 -23.34 29.09 14.24
N GLY A 521 -22.65 28.22 14.97
CA GLY A 521 -22.11 26.97 14.44
C GLY A 521 -20.85 27.12 13.60
N ILE A 522 -20.33 25.99 13.14
CA ILE A 522 -19.12 25.90 12.32
C ILE A 522 -19.49 25.23 10.99
N LYS A 523 -18.96 25.72 9.89
CA LYS A 523 -19.17 25.09 8.57
C LYS A 523 -18.47 23.72 8.54
N GLY A 524 -19.25 22.66 8.46
CA GLY A 524 -18.78 21.27 8.50
C GLY A 524 -18.47 20.68 7.13
N MET A 525 -18.95 21.30 6.05
CA MET A 525 -18.75 20.83 4.68
C MET A 525 -18.86 21.98 3.68
N SER A 526 -18.03 21.96 2.63
CA SER A 526 -18.22 22.85 1.48
C SER A 526 -19.18 22.20 0.52
N THR A 527 -20.33 22.83 0.29
CA THR A 527 -21.34 22.38 -0.67
C THR A 527 -21.35 23.29 -1.89
N ASN A 528 -21.85 22.81 -3.03
CA ASN A 528 -22.19 23.65 -4.18
C ASN A 528 -23.42 24.48 -3.84
N ASN A 529 -23.71 25.52 -4.62
CA ASN A 529 -24.81 26.46 -4.35
C ASN A 529 -26.19 25.79 -4.24
N ASP A 530 -26.37 24.59 -4.81
CA ASP A 530 -27.62 23.83 -4.82
C ASP A 530 -27.53 22.48 -4.06
N ASP A 531 -26.44 22.22 -3.32
CA ASP A 531 -26.25 21.00 -2.56
C ASP A 531 -26.31 21.27 -1.05
N VAL A 532 -27.04 20.45 -0.32
CA VAL A 532 -27.26 20.60 1.12
C VAL A 532 -26.86 19.33 1.85
N VAL A 533 -26.35 19.45 3.08
CA VAL A 533 -26.08 18.29 3.95
C VAL A 533 -27.42 17.66 4.35
N ASP A 534 -27.62 16.41 3.98
CA ASP A 534 -28.87 15.68 4.21
C ASP A 534 -28.82 14.87 5.50
N SER A 535 -27.70 14.17 5.75
CA SER A 535 -27.58 13.36 6.95
C SER A 535 -26.18 13.40 7.57
N LEU A 536 -26.16 13.18 8.89
CA LEU A 536 -24.98 13.04 9.71
C LEU A 536 -25.14 11.78 10.57
N MET A 537 -24.11 10.93 10.61
CA MET A 537 -24.15 9.67 11.34
C MET A 537 -22.88 9.47 12.13
N ASN A 538 -23.02 9.05 13.38
CA ASN A 538 -21.89 8.56 14.19
C ASN A 538 -21.78 7.05 14.07
N MET A 539 -20.57 6.53 13.89
CA MET A 539 -20.29 5.10 13.84
C MET A 539 -18.82 4.81 14.11
N SER A 540 -18.51 3.55 14.44
CA SER A 540 -17.12 3.07 14.44
C SER A 540 -16.63 2.83 13.00
N THR A 541 -15.33 3.02 12.74
CA THR A 541 -14.70 2.65 11.47
C THR A 541 -14.91 1.17 11.11
N HIS A 542 -15.04 0.30 12.11
CA HIS A 542 -15.22 -1.16 11.94
C HIS A 542 -16.66 -1.59 11.79
N ASP A 543 -17.62 -0.70 12.00
CA ASP A 543 -19.03 -1.01 11.80
C ASP A 543 -19.38 -1.17 10.31
N ASP A 544 -20.42 -1.96 10.07
CA ASP A 544 -21.03 -2.08 8.75
C ASP A 544 -22.01 -0.93 8.52
N LEU A 545 -21.87 -0.28 7.39
CA LEU A 545 -22.81 0.73 6.91
C LEU A 545 -23.76 0.12 5.89
N LEU A 546 -25.03 0.09 6.21
CA LEU A 546 -26.10 -0.23 5.27
C LEU A 546 -26.65 1.05 4.65
N ILE A 547 -26.67 1.11 3.34
CA ILE A 547 -27.06 2.29 2.56
C ILE A 547 -28.30 1.94 1.75
N PHE A 548 -29.39 2.66 1.98
CA PHE A 548 -30.67 2.43 1.34
C PHE A 548 -30.96 3.50 0.30
N THR A 549 -31.49 3.10 -0.85
CA THR A 549 -31.71 3.98 -1.99
C THR A 549 -33.19 4.19 -2.32
N ASN A 550 -33.45 5.20 -3.17
CA ASN A 550 -34.78 5.49 -3.71
C ASN A 550 -35.40 4.32 -4.51
N PHE A 551 -34.59 3.36 -4.97
CA PHE A 551 -35.09 2.15 -5.65
C PHE A 551 -35.44 1.01 -4.67
N GLY A 552 -35.41 1.28 -3.36
CA GLY A 552 -35.64 0.26 -2.34
C GLY A 552 -34.50 -0.78 -2.25
N LYS A 553 -33.33 -0.48 -2.76
CA LYS A 553 -32.12 -1.32 -2.65
C LYS A 553 -31.32 -0.97 -1.41
N VAL A 554 -30.55 -1.94 -0.94
CA VAL A 554 -29.56 -1.79 0.12
C VAL A 554 -28.19 -2.21 -0.38
N TYR A 555 -27.19 -1.42 -0.03
CA TYR A 555 -25.76 -1.68 -0.19
C TYR A 555 -25.11 -1.82 1.18
N ARG A 556 -24.01 -2.55 1.26
CA ARG A 556 -23.25 -2.74 2.50
C ARG A 556 -21.78 -2.42 2.28
N MET A 557 -21.19 -1.67 3.19
CA MET A 557 -19.76 -1.36 3.21
C MET A 557 -19.28 -1.11 4.65
N LYS A 558 -18.00 -1.19 4.88
CA LYS A 558 -17.37 -0.85 6.16
C LYS A 558 -17.17 0.66 6.30
N GLY A 559 -17.26 1.18 7.53
CA GLY A 559 -17.06 2.59 7.83
C GLY A 559 -15.70 3.10 7.38
N TYR A 560 -14.65 2.31 7.52
CA TYR A 560 -13.30 2.66 7.06
C TYR A 560 -13.16 2.78 5.53
N ASN A 561 -14.09 2.25 4.74
CA ASN A 561 -14.09 2.38 3.28
C ASN A 561 -14.52 3.77 2.81
N ILE A 562 -15.10 4.58 3.69
CA ILE A 562 -15.41 5.97 3.40
C ILE A 562 -14.13 6.79 3.63
N PRO A 563 -13.63 7.51 2.61
CA PRO A 563 -12.40 8.29 2.75
C PRO A 563 -12.53 9.41 3.79
N GLU A 564 -11.44 9.63 4.50
CA GLU A 564 -11.30 10.73 5.43
C GLU A 564 -10.99 12.03 4.68
N PHE A 565 -11.73 13.08 5.00
CA PHE A 565 -11.53 14.41 4.45
C PHE A 565 -11.56 15.47 5.55
N GLY A 566 -10.84 16.57 5.32
CA GLY A 566 -10.87 17.71 6.21
C GLY A 566 -12.26 18.37 6.27
N ARG A 567 -12.47 19.17 7.33
CA ARG A 567 -13.76 19.81 7.64
C ARG A 567 -14.39 20.56 6.47
N GLN A 568 -13.61 21.32 5.71
CA GLN A 568 -14.11 22.16 4.61
C GLN A 568 -14.18 21.44 3.25
N ALA A 569 -13.65 20.22 3.15
CA ALA A 569 -13.64 19.48 1.90
C ALA A 569 -15.06 19.02 1.53
N LYS A 570 -15.32 18.93 0.22
CA LYS A 570 -16.61 18.49 -0.33
C LYS A 570 -16.90 17.00 -0.12
N GLY A 571 -15.85 16.17 0.06
CA GLY A 571 -15.99 14.73 0.10
C GLY A 571 -15.93 14.07 -1.28
N LEU A 572 -16.31 12.79 -1.32
CA LEU A 572 -16.30 11.94 -2.51
C LEU A 572 -17.74 11.58 -2.92
N PRO A 573 -18.09 11.57 -4.22
CA PRO A 573 -19.37 11.03 -4.65
C PRO A 573 -19.53 9.57 -4.22
N ILE A 574 -20.63 9.22 -3.59
CA ILE A 574 -20.88 7.86 -3.07
C ILE A 574 -20.93 6.82 -4.20
N ILE A 575 -21.29 7.24 -5.38
CA ILE A 575 -21.27 6.39 -6.58
C ILE A 575 -19.87 5.85 -6.92
N ASN A 576 -18.80 6.51 -6.44
CA ASN A 576 -17.42 6.01 -6.57
C ASN A 576 -17.11 4.86 -5.60
N LEU A 577 -17.93 4.68 -4.61
CA LEU A 577 -17.80 3.63 -3.58
C LEU A 577 -18.75 2.46 -3.81
N LEU A 578 -19.88 2.70 -4.49
CA LEU A 578 -20.97 1.74 -4.69
C LEU A 578 -21.32 1.58 -6.19
N ASN A 579 -21.63 0.37 -6.60
CA ASN A 579 -22.12 0.08 -7.95
C ASN A 579 -23.62 0.39 -8.07
N MET A 580 -23.96 1.67 -8.01
CA MET A 580 -25.35 2.14 -8.11
C MET A 580 -25.81 2.21 -9.57
N ASP A 581 -27.12 2.03 -9.78
CA ASP A 581 -27.74 2.21 -11.08
C ASP A 581 -27.87 3.71 -11.45
N LYS A 582 -28.12 3.98 -12.73
CA LYS A 582 -28.42 5.34 -13.20
C LYS A 582 -29.67 5.87 -12.48
N ASP A 583 -29.63 7.12 -12.05
CA ASP A 583 -30.71 7.82 -11.32
C ASP A 583 -31.01 7.25 -9.91
N GLU A 584 -30.22 6.31 -9.43
CA GLU A 584 -30.30 5.81 -8.05
C GLU A 584 -29.68 6.83 -7.08
N GLN A 585 -30.38 7.13 -5.99
CA GLN A 585 -29.96 8.09 -4.97
C GLN A 585 -30.02 7.46 -3.58
N VAL A 586 -29.03 7.75 -2.74
CA VAL A 586 -29.08 7.36 -1.33
C VAL A 586 -30.16 8.15 -0.60
N LYS A 587 -30.98 7.46 0.17
CA LYS A 587 -32.04 8.04 0.99
C LYS A 587 -31.74 8.00 2.48
N THR A 588 -31.18 6.91 2.97
CA THR A 588 -30.82 6.78 4.37
C THR A 588 -29.66 5.80 4.55
N MET A 589 -28.97 5.93 5.65
CA MET A 589 -27.88 5.06 6.06
C MET A 589 -28.08 4.60 7.50
N ILE A 590 -27.66 3.38 7.81
CA ILE A 590 -27.67 2.84 9.17
C ILE A 590 -26.37 2.09 9.44
N SER A 591 -25.78 2.33 10.60
CA SER A 591 -24.63 1.57 11.08
C SER A 591 -25.08 0.33 11.86
N ILE A 592 -24.36 -0.76 11.68
CA ILE A 592 -24.58 -2.03 12.38
C ILE A 592 -23.24 -2.56 12.86
N THR A 593 -23.14 -2.86 14.15
CA THR A 593 -21.99 -3.56 14.69
C THR A 593 -22.03 -5.03 14.29
N PRO A 594 -20.90 -5.67 13.96
CA PRO A 594 -20.87 -7.08 13.56
C PRO A 594 -21.53 -8.03 14.58
N SER A 595 -21.49 -7.69 15.86
CA SER A 595 -22.08 -8.48 16.95
C SER A 595 -23.63 -8.43 16.99
N GLU A 596 -24.27 -7.50 16.29
CA GLU A 596 -25.72 -7.35 16.25
C GLU A 596 -26.41 -8.23 15.20
N VAL A 597 -25.64 -8.90 14.35
CA VAL A 597 -26.19 -9.76 13.28
C VAL A 597 -26.57 -11.12 13.84
N ASP A 598 -27.81 -11.23 14.35
CA ASP A 598 -28.40 -12.47 14.84
C ASP A 598 -29.91 -12.55 14.49
N GLU A 599 -30.53 -13.66 14.81
CA GLU A 599 -31.99 -13.90 14.55
C GLU A 599 -32.93 -13.06 15.44
N SER A 600 -32.44 -12.42 16.50
CA SER A 600 -33.22 -11.59 17.40
C SER A 600 -33.30 -10.14 16.96
N HIS A 601 -32.46 -9.72 16.02
CA HIS A 601 -32.39 -8.35 15.50
C HIS A 601 -33.15 -8.20 14.17
N PHE A 602 -33.77 -7.02 14.00
CA PHE A 602 -34.55 -6.68 12.84
C PHE A 602 -34.20 -5.30 12.31
N LEU A 603 -34.39 -5.09 11.01
CA LEU A 603 -34.45 -3.76 10.42
C LEU A 603 -35.91 -3.32 10.33
N PHE A 604 -36.18 -2.18 10.93
CA PHE A 604 -37.51 -1.55 10.98
C PHE A 604 -37.53 -0.38 10.00
N PHE A 605 -38.30 -0.53 8.92
CA PHE A 605 -38.43 0.44 7.83
C PHE A 605 -39.61 1.34 8.04
N VAL A 606 -39.47 2.62 7.74
CA VAL A 606 -40.55 3.61 7.85
C VAL A 606 -40.60 4.43 6.58
N THR A 607 -41.79 4.57 5.98
CA THR A 607 -42.02 5.37 4.79
C THR A 607 -42.66 6.72 5.11
N LYS A 608 -42.57 7.65 4.18
CA LYS A 608 -43.16 8.99 4.27
C LYS A 608 -44.68 8.98 4.48
N ASP A 609 -45.38 8.04 3.84
CA ASP A 609 -46.81 7.87 3.94
C ASP A 609 -47.26 7.13 5.22
N GLY A 610 -46.31 6.79 6.09
CA GLY A 610 -46.61 6.15 7.38
C GLY A 610 -46.73 4.63 7.35
N LEU A 611 -46.20 3.99 6.29
CA LEU A 611 -46.08 2.53 6.25
C LEU A 611 -44.82 2.09 7.03
N VAL A 612 -44.94 0.96 7.70
CA VAL A 612 -43.84 0.35 8.46
C VAL A 612 -43.67 -1.12 8.09
N LYS A 613 -42.43 -1.60 8.18
CA LYS A 613 -42.10 -2.96 7.86
C LYS A 613 -40.95 -3.43 8.78
N ARG A 614 -40.97 -4.69 9.18
CA ARG A 614 -39.93 -5.32 9.98
C ARG A 614 -39.38 -6.54 9.26
N THR A 615 -38.06 -6.58 9.03
CA THR A 615 -37.35 -7.68 8.34
C THR A 615 -36.18 -8.15 9.18
N GLY A 616 -35.97 -9.46 9.33
CA GLY A 616 -34.87 -10.03 10.09
C GLY A 616 -33.52 -9.59 9.55
N LEU A 617 -32.60 -9.19 10.43
CA LEU A 617 -31.25 -8.69 10.06
C LEU A 617 -30.43 -9.72 9.29
N PRO A 618 -30.46 -11.05 9.56
CA PRO A 618 -29.74 -12.04 8.78
C PRO A 618 -30.05 -12.06 7.28
N GLU A 619 -31.23 -11.57 6.86
CA GLU A 619 -31.56 -11.44 5.42
C GLU A 619 -30.66 -10.44 4.67
N PHE A 620 -29.91 -9.61 5.39
CA PHE A 620 -29.00 -8.56 4.87
C PHE A 620 -27.52 -8.88 5.05
N GLU A 621 -27.14 -10.08 5.51
CA GLU A 621 -25.73 -10.47 5.69
C GLU A 621 -24.95 -10.49 4.37
N ASN A 622 -25.53 -11.10 3.34
CA ASN A 622 -24.87 -11.29 2.06
C ASN A 622 -25.42 -10.32 1.01
N ILE A 623 -24.85 -9.13 0.95
CA ILE A 623 -25.20 -8.10 -0.03
C ILE A 623 -24.10 -8.02 -1.08
N ARG A 624 -24.46 -8.28 -2.33
CA ARG A 624 -23.55 -8.14 -3.46
C ARG A 624 -23.26 -6.66 -3.74
N GLN A 625 -22.15 -6.38 -4.41
CA GLN A 625 -21.81 -4.99 -4.79
C GLN A 625 -22.86 -4.28 -5.65
N SER A 626 -23.68 -5.03 -6.39
CA SER A 626 -24.81 -4.51 -7.15
C SER A 626 -26.04 -4.14 -6.30
N GLY A 627 -25.93 -4.28 -4.99
CA GLY A 627 -27.04 -4.07 -4.06
C GLY A 627 -28.04 -5.24 -4.01
N LYS A 628 -28.99 -5.14 -3.12
CA LYS A 628 -30.03 -6.12 -2.87
C LYS A 628 -31.35 -5.40 -2.62
N LEU A 629 -32.48 -5.95 -3.09
CA LEU A 629 -33.76 -5.36 -2.80
C LEU A 629 -34.08 -5.47 -1.30
N ALA A 630 -34.38 -4.34 -0.67
CA ALA A 630 -34.72 -4.25 0.77
C ALA A 630 -36.21 -4.07 1.02
N LEU A 631 -36.90 -3.34 0.14
CA LEU A 631 -38.28 -2.95 0.33
C LEU A 631 -38.90 -2.57 -1.03
N THR A 632 -40.16 -2.92 -1.25
CA THR A 632 -40.91 -2.44 -2.41
C THR A 632 -41.72 -1.21 -2.00
N LEU A 633 -41.35 -0.05 -2.53
CA LEU A 633 -42.05 1.20 -2.30
C LEU A 633 -43.36 1.27 -3.14
N ARG A 634 -44.41 1.85 -2.58
CA ARG A 634 -45.62 2.18 -3.34
C ARG A 634 -45.41 3.44 -4.19
N ASP A 635 -46.25 3.64 -5.20
CA ASP A 635 -46.16 4.80 -6.08
C ASP A 635 -46.31 6.09 -5.26
N GLY A 636 -45.31 6.98 -5.42
CA GLY A 636 -45.29 8.28 -4.74
C GLY A 636 -44.83 8.27 -3.28
N ASP A 637 -44.54 7.09 -2.69
CA ASP A 637 -44.01 6.97 -1.35
C ASP A 637 -42.46 6.97 -1.36
N GLU A 638 -41.85 7.37 -0.27
CA GLU A 638 -40.41 7.43 -0.09
C GLU A 638 -40.00 6.78 1.23
N LEU A 639 -38.83 6.18 1.26
CA LEU A 639 -38.22 5.70 2.50
C LEU A 639 -37.77 6.90 3.34
N VAL A 640 -38.13 6.94 4.61
CA VAL A 640 -37.74 7.99 5.57
C VAL A 640 -36.54 7.56 6.37
N ASP A 641 -36.60 6.41 7.02
CA ASP A 641 -35.52 5.91 7.87
C ASP A 641 -35.63 4.40 8.09
N VAL A 642 -34.55 3.81 8.56
CA VAL A 642 -34.44 2.41 8.96
C VAL A 642 -33.80 2.36 10.33
N LYS A 643 -34.38 1.56 11.24
CA LYS A 643 -33.83 1.35 12.59
C LYS A 643 -33.50 -0.11 12.84
N LEU A 644 -32.42 -0.34 13.57
CA LEU A 644 -32.11 -1.64 14.13
C LEU A 644 -32.94 -1.86 15.40
N THR A 645 -33.66 -2.99 15.48
CA THR A 645 -34.47 -3.36 16.64
C THR A 645 -34.13 -4.76 17.13
N ASN A 646 -34.42 -5.06 18.39
CA ASN A 646 -34.07 -6.29 19.07
C ASN A 646 -35.24 -7.25 19.36
N GLY A 647 -36.40 -7.03 18.72
CA GLY A 647 -37.62 -7.81 18.97
C GLY A 647 -38.42 -7.40 20.21
N LYS A 648 -37.89 -6.49 21.02
CA LYS A 648 -38.50 -5.99 22.26
C LYS A 648 -38.60 -4.47 22.29
N SER A 649 -38.38 -3.82 21.17
CA SER A 649 -38.33 -2.38 21.08
C SER A 649 -39.74 -1.79 20.97
N GLU A 650 -39.90 -0.61 21.52
CA GLU A 650 -41.05 0.24 21.27
C GLU A 650 -40.67 1.29 20.24
N ILE A 651 -41.57 1.49 19.27
CA ILE A 651 -41.35 2.38 18.12
C ILE A 651 -42.11 3.68 18.35
N LEU A 652 -41.43 4.80 18.16
CA LEU A 652 -42.03 6.13 18.17
C LEU A 652 -41.84 6.78 16.79
N LEU A 653 -42.95 6.97 16.08
CA LEU A 653 -43.04 7.66 14.80
C LEU A 653 -43.48 9.11 15.01
N ALA A 654 -42.88 10.03 14.29
CA ALA A 654 -43.27 11.44 14.31
C ALA A 654 -43.52 12.00 12.91
N ALA A 655 -44.55 12.85 12.83
CA ALA A 655 -44.95 13.54 11.61
C ALA A 655 -44.59 15.04 11.67
N ALA A 656 -44.44 15.66 10.52
CA ALA A 656 -44.08 17.09 10.38
C ALA A 656 -45.05 18.01 11.09
N ASN A 657 -46.31 17.62 11.21
CA ASN A 657 -47.38 18.36 11.92
C ASN A 657 -47.25 18.34 13.45
N GLY A 658 -46.16 17.78 13.98
CA GLY A 658 -45.89 17.75 15.43
C GLY A 658 -46.63 16.67 16.22
N LYS A 659 -47.16 15.65 15.57
CA LYS A 659 -47.76 14.48 16.22
C LYS A 659 -46.79 13.29 16.19
N ALA A 660 -46.90 12.45 17.23
CA ALA A 660 -46.12 11.20 17.35
C ALA A 660 -46.96 10.05 17.88
N ILE A 661 -46.65 8.82 17.45
CA ILE A 661 -47.35 7.60 17.93
C ILE A 661 -46.26 6.61 18.45
N ARG A 662 -46.55 6.01 19.62
CA ARG A 662 -45.70 4.99 20.25
C ARG A 662 -46.42 3.65 20.24
N PHE A 663 -45.79 2.59 19.74
CA PHE A 663 -46.33 1.24 19.70
C PHE A 663 -45.19 0.19 19.82
N ASP A 664 -45.58 -1.03 20.19
CA ASP A 664 -44.68 -2.18 20.30
C ASP A 664 -44.28 -2.66 18.88
N GLU A 665 -43.01 -2.93 18.64
CA GLU A 665 -42.53 -3.43 17.34
C GLU A 665 -43.20 -4.75 16.94
N ASN A 666 -43.63 -5.58 17.90
CA ASN A 666 -44.34 -6.83 17.65
C ASN A 666 -45.74 -6.63 17.09
N ASP A 667 -46.30 -5.44 17.13
CA ASP A 667 -47.52 -5.09 16.39
C ASP A 667 -47.29 -5.15 14.86
N VAL A 668 -46.06 -5.18 14.42
CA VAL A 668 -45.64 -5.38 13.02
C VAL A 668 -44.99 -6.76 12.91
N ARG A 669 -45.66 -7.69 12.21
CA ARG A 669 -45.09 -9.04 11.99
C ARG A 669 -43.81 -8.98 11.15
N PRO A 670 -42.85 -9.88 11.35
CA PRO A 670 -41.72 -10.01 10.44
C PRO A 670 -42.16 -10.28 9.01
N MET A 671 -41.53 -9.60 8.04
CA MET A 671 -41.85 -9.70 6.61
C MET A 671 -40.58 -9.90 5.82
N GLY A 672 -40.70 -10.53 4.65
CA GLY A 672 -39.58 -10.65 3.71
C GLY A 672 -39.17 -9.32 3.09
N ARG A 673 -38.01 -9.28 2.47
CA ARG A 673 -37.40 -8.07 1.88
C ARG A 673 -38.31 -7.39 0.82
N SER A 674 -39.03 -8.12 0.02
CA SER A 674 -39.87 -7.61 -1.07
C SER A 674 -41.25 -7.04 -0.61
N ALA A 675 -41.58 -7.11 0.66
CA ALA A 675 -42.85 -6.58 1.17
C ALA A 675 -42.86 -5.03 1.21
N SER A 676 -44.03 -4.41 1.02
CA SER A 676 -44.21 -2.95 1.11
C SER A 676 -44.55 -2.45 2.52
N GLY A 677 -44.92 -3.35 3.42
CA GLY A 677 -45.25 -3.01 4.81
C GLY A 677 -46.74 -2.80 5.11
N VAL A 678 -47.00 -2.37 6.33
CA VAL A 678 -48.31 -2.14 6.89
C VAL A 678 -48.45 -0.73 7.48
N LYS A 679 -49.64 -0.23 7.71
CA LYS A 679 -49.87 1.12 8.26
C LYS A 679 -49.35 1.23 9.70
N GLY A 680 -48.34 2.10 9.91
CA GLY A 680 -47.77 2.41 11.22
C GLY A 680 -48.42 3.62 11.90
N MET A 681 -48.65 4.69 11.15
CA MET A 681 -49.26 5.93 11.61
C MET A 681 -50.23 6.48 10.55
N ASN A 682 -51.33 7.06 10.98
CA ASN A 682 -52.18 7.87 10.12
C ASN A 682 -51.69 9.32 10.15
N VAL A 683 -51.10 9.74 9.06
CA VAL A 683 -50.45 11.07 8.94
C VAL A 683 -51.42 12.15 8.41
N ASP A 684 -52.64 11.80 8.01
CA ASP A 684 -53.62 12.69 7.35
C ASP A 684 -52.96 13.39 6.12
N ASP A 685 -52.87 14.73 6.12
CA ASP A 685 -52.26 15.54 5.05
C ASP A 685 -50.74 15.85 5.30
N SER A 686 -50.16 15.25 6.34
CA SER A 686 -48.76 15.42 6.70
C SER A 686 -47.91 14.23 6.23
N HIS A 687 -46.70 14.14 6.69
CA HIS A 687 -45.77 13.04 6.38
C HIS A 687 -44.93 12.70 7.59
N ILE A 688 -44.39 11.48 7.62
CA ILE A 688 -43.44 11.06 8.65
C ILE A 688 -42.11 11.77 8.42
N ILE A 689 -41.49 12.26 9.49
CA ILE A 689 -40.16 12.90 9.47
C ILE A 689 -39.09 12.08 10.16
N GLY A 690 -39.44 11.11 10.98
CA GLY A 690 -38.47 10.29 11.69
C GLY A 690 -39.10 9.21 12.55
N VAL A 691 -38.26 8.34 13.01
CA VAL A 691 -38.53 7.23 13.89
C VAL A 691 -37.41 7.12 14.93
N THR A 692 -37.80 6.75 16.15
CA THR A 692 -36.84 6.40 17.22
C THR A 692 -37.38 5.25 18.05
N THR A 693 -36.55 4.66 18.89
CA THR A 693 -36.90 3.52 19.73
C THR A 693 -36.58 3.80 21.19
N ASN A 694 -37.25 3.09 22.10
CA ASN A 694 -36.99 3.17 23.54
C ASN A 694 -35.63 2.61 23.95
N THR A 695 -34.97 1.85 23.09
CA THR A 695 -33.61 1.33 23.32
C THR A 695 -32.52 2.38 23.11
N GLU A 696 -32.85 3.46 22.39
CA GLU A 696 -31.93 4.56 22.13
C GLU A 696 -31.85 5.56 23.28
N GLY A 697 -32.85 5.59 24.19
CA GLY A 697 -32.86 6.43 25.36
C GLY A 697 -34.26 6.63 25.97
N GLN A 698 -34.31 7.22 27.17
CA GLN A 698 -35.50 7.44 27.94
C GLN A 698 -36.10 8.86 27.77
N ASN A 699 -35.40 9.76 27.11
CA ASN A 699 -35.83 11.12 26.83
C ASN A 699 -35.99 11.33 25.32
N ILE A 700 -37.04 11.99 24.92
CA ILE A 700 -37.34 12.29 23.53
C ILE A 700 -36.89 13.69 23.20
N LEU A 701 -35.88 13.79 22.39
CA LEU A 701 -35.37 15.03 21.82
C LEU A 701 -36.10 15.33 20.52
N ILE A 702 -36.60 16.55 20.39
CA ILE A 702 -37.18 17.04 19.14
C ILE A 702 -36.48 18.35 18.70
N ILE A 703 -36.48 18.59 17.39
CA ILE A 703 -36.04 19.85 16.80
C ILE A 703 -36.95 20.26 15.64
N THR A 704 -37.21 21.55 15.51
CA THR A 704 -38.03 22.13 14.43
C THR A 704 -37.11 22.85 13.41
N GLU A 705 -37.67 23.15 12.23
CA GLU A 705 -36.96 23.75 11.10
C GLU A 705 -36.28 25.08 11.44
N LYS A 706 -36.83 25.88 12.38
CA LYS A 706 -36.25 27.15 12.80
C LYS A 706 -35.35 27.07 14.03
N GLY A 707 -34.89 25.85 14.38
CA GLY A 707 -33.87 25.61 15.42
C GLY A 707 -34.37 25.60 16.84
N TYR A 708 -35.67 25.39 17.07
CA TYR A 708 -36.29 25.22 18.39
C TYR A 708 -36.28 23.74 18.76
N GLY A 709 -35.95 23.41 19.98
CA GLY A 709 -35.93 22.04 20.45
C GLY A 709 -36.13 21.90 21.94
N LYS A 710 -36.32 20.68 22.38
CA LYS A 710 -36.51 20.32 23.80
C LYS A 710 -36.32 18.82 23.97
N MET A 711 -36.18 18.39 25.22
CA MET A 711 -36.33 17.00 25.63
C MET A 711 -37.66 16.81 26.40
N SER A 712 -38.33 15.66 26.23
CA SER A 712 -39.48 15.24 27.02
C SER A 712 -39.31 13.78 27.43
N PRO A 713 -39.69 13.37 28.66
CA PRO A 713 -39.62 11.97 29.06
C PRO A 713 -40.46 11.08 28.14
N LEU A 714 -39.92 9.91 27.78
CA LEU A 714 -40.62 8.93 26.95
C LEU A 714 -41.95 8.51 27.56
N GLU A 715 -42.09 8.50 28.90
CA GLU A 715 -43.28 8.16 29.63
C GLU A 715 -44.48 9.05 29.32
N GLU A 716 -44.27 10.28 28.86
CA GLU A 716 -45.33 11.19 28.44
C GLU A 716 -46.03 10.75 27.13
N TYR A 717 -45.41 9.81 26.38
CA TYR A 717 -45.99 9.22 25.18
C TYR A 717 -46.66 7.90 25.52
N ARG A 718 -47.97 7.85 25.43
CA ARG A 718 -48.72 6.62 25.71
C ARG A 718 -48.42 5.51 24.73
N LEU A 719 -48.25 4.29 25.22
CA LEU A 719 -48.17 3.09 24.39
C LEU A 719 -49.58 2.80 23.80
N SER A 720 -49.67 2.71 22.48
CA SER A 720 -50.91 2.48 21.74
C SER A 720 -50.70 1.45 20.64
N LYS A 721 -51.78 1.08 19.93
CA LYS A 721 -51.61 0.24 18.73
C LYS A 721 -51.21 1.08 17.53
N ARG A 722 -50.49 0.45 16.58
CA ARG A 722 -50.08 1.09 15.32
C ARG A 722 -51.31 1.56 14.50
N GLY A 723 -51.10 2.48 13.57
CA GLY A 723 -52.10 2.95 12.62
C GLY A 723 -52.96 4.11 13.10
N GLY A 724 -52.81 4.58 14.35
CA GLY A 724 -53.51 5.74 14.90
C GLY A 724 -52.91 7.08 14.47
N LYS A 725 -53.54 8.20 14.88
CA LYS A 725 -53.08 9.58 14.60
C LYS A 725 -52.00 10.09 15.56
N GLY A 726 -51.79 9.39 16.66
CA GLY A 726 -50.81 9.75 17.69
C GLY A 726 -51.23 10.92 18.59
N VAL A 727 -50.24 11.43 19.34
CA VAL A 727 -50.39 12.54 20.29
C VAL A 727 -49.46 13.68 19.94
N LYS A 728 -49.76 14.89 20.38
CA LYS A 728 -48.95 16.07 20.13
C LYS A 728 -47.59 15.95 20.84
N THR A 729 -46.48 16.05 20.08
CA THR A 729 -45.10 16.03 20.60
C THR A 729 -44.45 17.42 20.69
N VAL A 730 -44.97 18.38 19.90
CA VAL A 730 -44.57 19.76 19.90
C VAL A 730 -45.73 20.63 19.46
N ASN A 731 -45.82 21.84 20.00
CA ASN A 731 -46.77 22.83 19.52
C ASN A 731 -46.14 23.63 18.36
N ILE A 732 -46.61 23.33 17.15
CA ILE A 732 -46.11 24.01 15.92
C ILE A 732 -46.74 25.39 15.82
N THR A 733 -45.88 26.40 15.57
CA THR A 733 -46.23 27.82 15.39
C THR A 733 -45.35 28.40 14.26
N GLU A 734 -45.72 29.57 13.76
CA GLU A 734 -44.90 30.29 12.76
C GLU A 734 -43.47 30.61 13.28
N LYS A 735 -43.29 30.64 14.59
CA LYS A 735 -42.03 30.96 15.25
C LYS A 735 -41.03 29.81 15.20
N ASN A 736 -41.48 28.57 15.36
CA ASN A 736 -40.62 27.38 15.42
C ASN A 736 -40.60 26.54 14.14
N GLY A 737 -41.63 26.67 13.30
CA GLY A 737 -41.76 25.92 12.07
C GLY A 737 -42.20 24.46 12.29
N GLU A 738 -42.20 23.65 11.22
CA GLU A 738 -42.54 22.25 11.29
C GLU A 738 -41.49 21.40 12.02
N LEU A 739 -41.89 20.24 12.50
CA LEU A 739 -40.98 19.28 13.12
C LEU A 739 -40.05 18.66 12.05
N VAL A 740 -38.77 18.64 12.34
CA VAL A 740 -37.71 18.14 11.41
C VAL A 740 -37.14 16.81 11.88
N SER A 741 -36.92 16.64 13.18
CA SER A 741 -36.30 15.42 13.69
C SER A 741 -36.79 15.09 15.11
N ILE A 742 -36.74 13.79 15.39
CA ILE A 742 -37.03 13.20 16.70
C ILE A 742 -35.98 12.12 16.99
N LYS A 743 -35.46 12.10 18.23
CA LYS A 743 -34.51 11.09 18.72
C LYS A 743 -34.77 10.76 20.18
N ALA A 744 -34.62 9.50 20.55
CA ALA A 744 -34.49 9.11 21.95
C ALA A 744 -33.04 9.21 22.39
N VAL A 745 -32.84 9.78 23.60
CA VAL A 745 -31.52 10.06 24.16
C VAL A 745 -31.49 9.75 25.66
N GLU A 746 -30.33 9.44 26.21
CA GLU A 746 -30.15 9.26 27.66
C GLU A 746 -29.97 10.60 28.39
N GLY A 747 -29.36 11.57 27.76
CA GLY A 747 -29.15 12.93 28.28
C GLY A 747 -27.70 13.23 28.71
N ASN A 748 -26.81 12.29 28.55
CA ASN A 748 -25.36 12.41 28.85
C ASN A 748 -24.47 12.51 27.57
N GLU A 749 -25.09 12.54 26.40
CA GLU A 749 -24.45 12.66 25.11
C GLU A 749 -24.28 14.12 24.68
N ASP A 750 -23.63 14.32 23.54
CA ASP A 750 -23.61 15.58 22.82
C ASP A 750 -24.53 15.56 21.61
N LEU A 751 -25.20 16.67 21.36
CA LEU A 751 -26.08 16.88 20.23
C LEU A 751 -25.35 17.62 19.11
N MET A 752 -25.38 17.07 17.91
CA MET A 752 -24.94 17.75 16.68
C MET A 752 -26.14 18.15 15.84
N ILE A 753 -26.25 19.43 15.50
CA ILE A 753 -27.32 20.01 14.67
C ILE A 753 -26.72 20.48 13.35
N ILE A 754 -27.31 20.03 12.25
CA ILE A 754 -26.94 20.38 10.87
C ILE A 754 -27.99 21.30 10.27
N THR A 755 -27.54 22.34 9.55
CA THR A 755 -28.41 23.20 8.73
C THR A 755 -28.25 22.86 7.23
N ASN A 756 -29.24 23.27 6.43
CA ASN A 756 -29.19 23.15 4.98
C ASN A 756 -28.06 23.97 4.31
N GLU A 757 -27.41 24.89 5.05
CA GLU A 757 -26.24 25.65 4.61
C GLU A 757 -24.91 24.93 4.96
N GLY A 758 -24.97 23.73 5.51
CA GLY A 758 -23.79 22.96 5.92
C GLY A 758 -23.14 23.43 7.24
N ILE A 759 -23.85 24.26 8.01
CA ILE A 759 -23.40 24.69 9.34
C ILE A 759 -23.71 23.57 10.34
N ILE A 760 -22.69 23.17 11.10
CA ILE A 760 -22.82 22.16 12.16
C ILE A 760 -22.47 22.79 13.50
N ILE A 761 -23.31 22.56 14.51
CA ILE A 761 -23.07 22.95 15.90
C ILE A 761 -23.11 21.71 16.80
N ARG A 762 -22.17 21.59 17.72
CA ARG A 762 -22.14 20.59 18.79
C ARG A 762 -22.55 21.23 20.10
N LEU A 763 -23.55 20.67 20.76
CA LEU A 763 -24.07 21.13 22.03
C LEU A 763 -24.05 19.99 23.05
N PRO A 764 -23.55 20.20 24.29
CA PRO A 764 -23.80 19.25 25.37
C PRO A 764 -25.30 19.09 25.62
N MET A 765 -25.78 17.84 25.74
CA MET A 765 -27.20 17.54 25.92
C MET A 765 -27.77 18.21 27.18
N GLU A 766 -26.96 18.46 28.19
CA GLU A 766 -27.31 19.16 29.42
C GLU A 766 -27.85 20.59 29.18
N GLN A 767 -27.49 21.20 28.06
CA GLN A 767 -27.97 22.54 27.67
C GLN A 767 -29.38 22.51 26.99
N VAL A 768 -29.88 21.34 26.67
CA VAL A 768 -31.21 21.17 26.08
C VAL A 768 -32.22 21.11 27.20
N LYS A 769 -33.19 22.02 27.17
CA LYS A 769 -34.20 22.12 28.25
C LYS A 769 -35.16 20.92 28.24
N SER A 770 -35.31 20.31 29.40
CA SER A 770 -36.41 19.35 29.62
C SER A 770 -37.72 20.12 29.76
N ALA A 771 -38.75 19.69 29.01
CA ALA A 771 -40.08 20.36 29.00
C ALA A 771 -41.19 19.36 28.67
N GLY A 772 -42.41 19.71 29.03
CA GLY A 772 -43.56 18.86 28.73
C GLY A 772 -43.79 18.65 27.24
N ARG A 773 -44.34 17.49 26.90
CA ARG A 773 -44.49 16.98 25.53
C ARG A 773 -45.15 17.98 24.55
N ALA A 774 -46.19 18.71 24.98
CA ALA A 774 -46.98 19.61 24.12
C ALA A 774 -46.42 21.05 24.07
N THR A 775 -45.27 21.35 24.63
CA THR A 775 -44.67 22.69 24.65
C THR A 775 -43.98 23.04 23.33
N GLN A 776 -43.69 24.32 23.12
CA GLN A 776 -43.06 24.86 21.90
C GLN A 776 -41.54 24.60 21.79
N GLY A 777 -40.90 24.34 22.91
CA GLY A 777 -39.43 24.22 22.99
C GLY A 777 -38.70 25.56 23.14
N VAL A 778 -37.39 25.52 23.20
CA VAL A 778 -36.49 26.69 23.29
C VAL A 778 -35.54 26.70 22.09
N ARG A 779 -35.02 27.87 21.78
CA ARG A 779 -34.06 28.01 20.66
C ARG A 779 -32.73 27.34 21.01
N LEU A 780 -32.30 26.33 20.24
CA LEU A 780 -31.04 25.62 20.37
C LEU A 780 -29.97 26.18 19.43
N ILE A 781 -30.38 26.57 18.22
CA ILE A 781 -29.53 27.19 17.21
C ILE A 781 -30.23 28.40 16.61
N LYS A 782 -29.49 29.44 16.28
CA LYS A 782 -29.95 30.57 15.48
C LYS A 782 -29.66 30.28 14.01
N VAL A 783 -30.69 30.01 13.23
CA VAL A 783 -30.57 29.84 11.77
C VAL A 783 -30.64 31.18 11.06
N SER A 784 -29.96 31.30 9.92
CA SER A 784 -30.00 32.51 9.07
C SER A 784 -31.37 32.66 8.43
N GLU A 785 -31.68 33.84 7.90
CA GLU A 785 -32.93 34.06 7.17
C GLU A 785 -32.94 33.23 5.88
N GLY A 786 -33.94 32.39 5.70
CA GLY A 786 -34.05 31.42 4.59
C GLY A 786 -33.35 30.07 4.82
N ALA A 787 -32.58 29.94 5.90
CA ALA A 787 -31.98 28.67 6.29
C ALA A 787 -32.91 27.87 7.23
N SER A 788 -32.68 26.56 7.28
CA SER A 788 -33.41 25.66 8.15
C SER A 788 -32.54 24.57 8.73
N VAL A 789 -32.97 23.97 9.85
CA VAL A 789 -32.32 22.74 10.34
C VAL A 789 -32.61 21.62 9.36
N SER A 790 -31.62 20.88 8.95
CA SER A 790 -31.72 19.73 8.04
C SER A 790 -31.82 18.41 8.80
N SER A 791 -30.94 18.18 9.76
CA SER A 791 -30.91 16.94 10.55
C SER A 791 -30.17 17.12 11.89
N ILE A 792 -30.27 16.11 12.74
CA ILE A 792 -29.50 16.01 13.99
C ILE A 792 -28.85 14.63 14.11
N THR A 793 -27.76 14.57 14.84
CA THR A 793 -27.20 13.32 15.34
C THR A 793 -26.75 13.48 16.79
N VAL A 794 -26.63 12.35 17.47
CA VAL A 794 -26.19 12.27 18.87
C VAL A 794 -24.87 11.53 18.89
N VAL A 795 -23.90 12.04 19.64
CA VAL A 795 -22.57 11.47 19.78
C VAL A 795 -22.23 11.29 21.24
N ASP A 796 -21.43 10.29 21.56
CA ASP A 796 -20.96 10.08 22.91
C ASP A 796 -20.12 11.27 23.39
N LYS A 797 -20.25 11.60 24.69
CA LYS A 797 -19.47 12.66 25.32
C LYS A 797 -18.01 12.18 25.46
N GLU A 798 -17.07 12.99 25.03
CA GLU A 798 -15.64 12.71 25.25
C GLU A 798 -15.37 12.57 26.76
N SER A 799 -14.71 11.47 27.15
CA SER A 799 -14.10 11.36 28.47
C SER A 799 -13.03 12.45 28.57
N GLU A 800 -13.19 13.38 29.51
CA GLU A 800 -12.12 14.27 29.91
C GLU A 800 -10.93 13.41 30.39
N GLU A 801 -9.96 13.12 29.51
CA GLU A 801 -8.63 12.71 29.98
C GLU A 801 -8.05 13.91 30.74
N GLU A 802 -7.92 13.75 32.04
CA GLU A 802 -7.14 14.63 32.89
C GLU A 802 -5.75 14.79 32.27
N THR A 803 -5.52 15.92 31.61
CA THR A 803 -4.16 16.41 31.38
C THR A 803 -3.55 16.75 32.73
N THR A 804 -2.97 15.77 33.40
CA THR A 804 -1.96 16.00 34.42
C THR A 804 -0.73 16.53 33.71
N GLU A 805 -0.56 17.84 33.73
CA GLU A 805 0.73 18.49 33.52
C GLU A 805 1.74 17.92 34.53
N GLU A 806 2.81 17.31 34.04
CA GLU A 806 4.13 17.30 34.64
C GLU A 806 5.18 17.72 33.58
#